data_c44b48336f2aa3036d60500d45649b1f
#
_entry.id   c44b48336f2aa3036d60500d45649b1f
#
_cell.length_a   1.000
_cell.length_b   1.000
_cell.length_c   1.000
_cell.angle_alpha   90.00
_cell.angle_beta   90.00
_cell.angle_gamma   90.00
#
_symmetry.space_group_name_H-M   'P 1'
#
loop_
_entity.id
_entity.type
_entity.pdbx_description
1 polymer ?
#
loop_
_entity_poly.entity_id
_entity_poly.type
_entity_poly.pdbx_seq_one_letter_code
_entity_poly.pdbx_strand_id
1 'polypeptide(L)'
;MSRERWKQIEEVFQTALDLAPEERAAFLAQACAGDEAMREQVAALVGQFERASSLDEQSRASLDESQLFAAPPVDETDPMEGRRVGAYQLVREIGRGGMGAVYLAERADSAFQRRVAVKLVKRGMDTDFILRRFRNERQILASLNHPNIGRLLDGGSTDDGLPYFVMEYIQGQPLYDYCDDRRLTLRARLQLFSQVAAAVAYAHQNLVIHRDIKPSNIMVTAAGVPKLLDFGIAKLLNPELAADTSPMTATAMRLMTPEYASPEQVQGLAVSPASDVYSLGVMLYELLTGHRPYRLRQRSAHEVSRVICEEEPEPPSVIVSGPEGVLAVGGGPATLEALASARAATLEELRRELAGGIDQLVMKALRKESRRRYRSAEELREDIARHLDGRPVSAPAYFPAPRPRKSAPADAAAGEKTLAVLPLKLLNPPADGDTGAGFLGVGLADALITRLSNVRRLAVRPTSAVLRYTGADGDPLGAGRELGVQFVLDGRIRRAGERIRVTVQLLDVREGASVWAGQFDETFTDVLSLEDDMSARVAEALIPRLSGDERQQLAKRGTDNPEAFEAYLRGRYHWNAFTMEGFAEALVCYQRAVALAPDYALAYAGIADYYNWLGIYAVLPFADTSAAAREAALKAVALDDTLAEAYAALGFATLMHDFDWEACGRYLRRAVELNPNYVTGRLWYSYFLGMSGRFDEAMVQVRRALELDPLTPIVPQTQCWMFYYSRRYEEALACTRQLAAREPRYGLTHVFLSMVLSRTGRHEEAVEAAQKALTLLGRSPYTMAYLAAANAAAGRDAETRALLEEIAGAQPARYVSPYLLAMVHGHLREREQTFAHLERAVEIRDGRLVWLGVDPQFDWLRDEPRFHELLRQTRNPLAGRAPAG
;
A
#
# COMPACT_ATOMS: atom_id res chain seq x y z
N MET A 1 -40.51 -18.70 -13.90
CA MET A 1 -39.43 -19.69 -13.99
C MET A 1 -38.86 -19.87 -12.58
N SER A 2 -38.65 -21.09 -12.08
CA SER A 2 -38.17 -21.30 -10.71
C SER A 2 -36.66 -20.96 -10.66
N ARG A 3 -36.15 -20.60 -9.46
CA ARG A 3 -34.74 -20.24 -9.21
C ARG A 3 -33.79 -21.42 -9.52
N GLU A 4 -34.29 -22.67 -9.30
CA GLU A 4 -33.53 -23.88 -9.63
C GLU A 4 -33.38 -24.08 -11.13
N ARG A 5 -34.45 -23.80 -11.89
CA ARG A 5 -34.41 -23.91 -13.35
C ARG A 5 -33.50 -22.87 -14.00
N TRP A 6 -33.45 -21.65 -13.46
CA TRP A 6 -32.52 -20.62 -13.94
C TRP A 6 -31.07 -21.00 -13.69
N LYS A 7 -30.79 -21.59 -12.54
CA LYS A 7 -29.43 -22.06 -12.19
C LYS A 7 -28.95 -23.17 -13.13
N GLN A 8 -29.83 -24.09 -13.49
CA GLN A 8 -29.56 -25.16 -14.48
C GLN A 8 -29.25 -24.57 -15.88
N ILE A 9 -30.04 -23.59 -16.33
CA ILE A 9 -29.82 -22.90 -17.62
C ILE A 9 -28.45 -22.20 -17.61
N GLU A 10 -28.10 -21.52 -16.52
CA GLU A 10 -26.84 -20.81 -16.36
C GLU A 10 -25.62 -21.76 -16.36
N GLU A 11 -25.68 -22.88 -15.65
CA GLU A 11 -24.65 -23.91 -15.62
C GLU A 11 -24.40 -24.52 -16.99
N VAL A 12 -25.46 -24.87 -17.71
CA VAL A 12 -25.38 -25.46 -19.06
C VAL A 12 -24.86 -24.41 -20.07
N PHE A 13 -25.28 -23.17 -19.95
CA PHE A 13 -24.82 -22.07 -20.81
C PHE A 13 -23.32 -21.79 -20.63
N GLN A 14 -22.84 -21.70 -19.38
CA GLN A 14 -21.42 -21.48 -19.11
C GLN A 14 -20.57 -22.64 -19.65
N THR A 15 -20.98 -23.87 -19.39
CA THR A 15 -20.26 -25.06 -19.88
C THR A 15 -20.28 -25.12 -21.42
N ALA A 16 -21.34 -24.69 -22.08
CA ALA A 16 -21.37 -24.62 -23.54
C ALA A 16 -20.44 -23.58 -24.12
N LEU A 17 -20.19 -22.45 -23.43
CA LEU A 17 -19.27 -21.42 -23.88
C LEU A 17 -17.78 -21.87 -23.78
N ASP A 18 -17.47 -22.75 -22.82
CA ASP A 18 -16.11 -23.29 -22.65
C ASP A 18 -15.73 -24.34 -23.69
N LEU A 19 -16.71 -24.85 -24.47
CA LEU A 19 -16.49 -25.83 -25.56
C LEU A 19 -16.23 -25.14 -26.90
N ALA A 20 -15.49 -25.85 -27.78
CA ALA A 20 -15.32 -25.43 -29.16
C ALA A 20 -16.69 -25.28 -29.87
N PRO A 21 -16.88 -24.27 -30.78
CA PRO A 21 -18.17 -24.02 -31.43
C PRO A 21 -18.78 -25.25 -32.07
N GLU A 22 -17.98 -26.16 -32.60
CA GLU A 22 -18.35 -27.40 -33.27
C GLU A 22 -18.95 -28.45 -32.29
N GLU A 23 -18.55 -28.41 -31.03
CA GLU A 23 -18.96 -29.37 -29.98
C GLU A 23 -20.21 -28.93 -29.21
N ARG A 24 -20.55 -27.63 -29.27
CA ARG A 24 -21.64 -27.02 -28.49
C ARG A 24 -23.00 -27.63 -28.77
N ALA A 25 -23.30 -27.89 -30.04
CA ALA A 25 -24.60 -28.47 -30.46
C ALA A 25 -24.79 -29.88 -29.90
N ALA A 26 -23.76 -30.72 -29.96
CA ALA A 26 -23.79 -32.08 -29.40
C ALA A 26 -23.90 -32.07 -27.86
N PHE A 27 -23.19 -31.19 -27.20
CA PHE A 27 -23.27 -31.01 -25.75
C PHE A 27 -24.65 -30.54 -25.30
N LEU A 28 -25.24 -29.53 -25.95
CA LEU A 28 -26.60 -29.05 -25.63
C LEU A 28 -27.66 -30.13 -25.81
N ALA A 29 -27.53 -31.00 -26.85
CA ALA A 29 -28.43 -32.13 -27.08
C ALA A 29 -28.35 -33.17 -25.95
N GLN A 30 -27.15 -33.35 -25.38
CA GLN A 30 -26.93 -34.29 -24.28
C GLN A 30 -27.29 -33.68 -22.91
N ALA A 31 -26.86 -32.48 -22.63
CA ALA A 31 -27.08 -31.82 -21.32
C ALA A 31 -28.53 -31.41 -21.07
N CYS A 32 -29.33 -31.19 -22.14
CA CYS A 32 -30.74 -30.87 -22.07
C CYS A 32 -31.62 -32.06 -22.53
N ALA A 33 -31.11 -33.28 -22.46
CA ALA A 33 -31.86 -34.46 -22.87
C ALA A 33 -33.18 -34.60 -22.08
N GLY A 34 -34.32 -34.48 -22.75
CA GLY A 34 -35.69 -34.53 -22.16
C GLY A 34 -36.29 -33.14 -21.84
N ASP A 35 -35.56 -32.04 -22.03
CA ASP A 35 -36.10 -30.69 -21.84
C ASP A 35 -35.77 -29.79 -23.06
N GLU A 36 -36.59 -29.95 -24.10
CA GLU A 36 -36.48 -29.24 -25.37
C GLU A 36 -36.53 -27.70 -25.17
N ALA A 37 -37.36 -27.23 -24.23
CA ALA A 37 -37.53 -25.81 -23.95
C ALA A 37 -36.26 -25.21 -23.31
N MET A 38 -35.56 -25.96 -22.49
CA MET A 38 -34.28 -25.55 -21.92
C MET A 38 -33.20 -25.50 -22.99
N ARG A 39 -33.18 -26.50 -23.88
CA ARG A 39 -32.24 -26.57 -25.00
C ARG A 39 -32.35 -25.36 -25.94
N GLU A 40 -33.60 -25.01 -26.32
CA GLU A 40 -33.87 -23.84 -27.16
C GLU A 40 -33.44 -22.52 -26.49
N GLN A 41 -33.71 -22.37 -25.19
CA GLN A 41 -33.33 -21.19 -24.43
C GLN A 41 -31.80 -21.03 -24.32
N VAL A 42 -31.09 -22.13 -24.02
CA VAL A 42 -29.61 -22.07 -23.94
C VAL A 42 -29.00 -21.87 -25.31
N ALA A 43 -29.52 -22.52 -26.36
CA ALA A 43 -29.05 -22.33 -27.74
C ALA A 43 -29.25 -20.89 -28.23
N ALA A 44 -30.34 -20.24 -27.86
CA ALA A 44 -30.59 -18.82 -28.19
C ALA A 44 -29.61 -17.91 -27.48
N LEU A 45 -29.26 -18.18 -26.21
CA LEU A 45 -28.27 -17.42 -25.45
C LEU A 45 -26.86 -17.57 -26.02
N VAL A 46 -26.44 -18.78 -26.38
CA VAL A 46 -25.15 -19.05 -27.05
C VAL A 46 -25.07 -18.32 -28.39
N GLY A 47 -26.12 -18.39 -29.22
CA GLY A 47 -26.16 -17.71 -30.53
C GLY A 47 -26.19 -16.18 -30.41
N GLN A 48 -26.75 -15.61 -29.33
CA GLN A 48 -26.62 -14.17 -29.04
C GLN A 48 -25.20 -13.77 -28.64
N PHE A 49 -24.54 -14.58 -27.82
CA PHE A 49 -23.17 -14.38 -27.40
C PHE A 49 -22.20 -14.46 -28.59
N GLU A 50 -22.35 -15.43 -29.47
CA GLU A 50 -21.52 -15.58 -30.69
C GLU A 50 -21.69 -14.42 -31.65
N ARG A 51 -22.90 -13.94 -31.86
CA ARG A 51 -23.14 -12.72 -32.68
C ARG A 51 -22.54 -11.47 -32.06
N ALA A 52 -22.56 -11.34 -30.74
CA ALA A 52 -21.92 -10.22 -30.05
C ALA A 52 -20.38 -10.29 -30.10
N SER A 53 -19.83 -11.50 -30.17
CA SER A 53 -18.38 -11.72 -30.24
C SER A 53 -17.79 -11.64 -31.65
N SER A 54 -18.61 -11.81 -32.71
CA SER A 54 -18.17 -11.80 -34.13
C SER A 54 -18.19 -10.43 -34.79
N LEU A 55 -18.58 -9.37 -34.09
CA LEU A 55 -18.50 -8.00 -34.58
C LEU A 55 -17.05 -7.52 -34.50
N ASP A 56 -16.44 -7.36 -35.67
CA ASP A 56 -15.05 -6.90 -35.87
C ASP A 56 -14.83 -5.51 -35.24
N GLU A 57 -13.62 -5.29 -34.67
CA GLU A 57 -13.24 -4.04 -33.97
C GLU A 57 -13.42 -2.77 -34.83
N GLN A 58 -13.36 -2.90 -36.16
CA GLN A 58 -13.58 -1.77 -37.08
C GLN A 58 -15.06 -1.40 -37.25
N SER A 59 -15.96 -2.33 -37.01
CA SER A 59 -17.41 -2.07 -37.06
C SER A 59 -17.95 -1.44 -35.80
N ARG A 60 -17.21 -1.53 -34.67
CA ARG A 60 -17.57 -0.90 -33.37
C ARG A 60 -17.34 0.62 -33.34
N ALA A 61 -16.48 1.14 -34.20
CA ALA A 61 -16.14 2.56 -34.23
C ALA A 61 -17.13 3.42 -35.07
N SER A 62 -18.07 2.82 -35.78
CA SER A 62 -18.98 3.52 -36.68
C SER A 62 -20.47 3.41 -36.33
N LEU A 63 -20.82 2.72 -35.25
CA LEU A 63 -22.19 2.66 -34.77
C LEU A 63 -22.42 3.75 -33.73
N ASP A 64 -23.20 4.75 -34.12
CA ASP A 64 -23.72 5.80 -33.25
C ASP A 64 -24.53 5.16 -32.10
N GLU A 65 -24.13 5.40 -30.84
CA GLU A 65 -24.79 4.86 -29.63
C GLU A 65 -26.29 5.22 -29.56
N SER A 66 -26.73 6.24 -30.31
CA SER A 66 -28.15 6.60 -30.44
C SER A 66 -28.99 5.56 -31.16
N GLN A 67 -28.38 4.72 -32.04
CA GLN A 67 -29.08 3.66 -32.77
C GLN A 67 -29.18 2.33 -32.05
N LEU A 68 -28.33 2.10 -31.04
CA LEU A 68 -28.44 0.93 -30.16
C LEU A 68 -29.56 1.04 -29.11
N PHE A 69 -30.13 2.23 -28.95
CA PHE A 69 -31.28 2.52 -28.08
C PHE A 69 -32.46 3.14 -28.84
N ALA A 70 -32.44 3.14 -30.18
CA ALA A 70 -33.63 3.43 -30.92
C ALA A 70 -34.67 2.31 -30.66
N ALA A 71 -35.74 2.66 -29.97
CA ALA A 71 -36.88 1.82 -29.81
C ALA A 71 -37.38 1.40 -31.20
N PRO A 72 -37.79 0.14 -31.41
CA PRO A 72 -38.51 -0.25 -32.62
C PRO A 72 -39.75 0.66 -32.78
N PRO A 73 -40.20 0.88 -34.00
CA PRO A 73 -41.35 1.77 -34.24
C PRO A 73 -42.54 1.32 -33.41
N VAL A 74 -43.15 2.28 -32.78
CA VAL A 74 -44.20 2.23 -31.78
C VAL A 74 -45.39 1.49 -32.38
N ASP A 75 -45.72 0.31 -31.83
CA ASP A 75 -47.07 -0.16 -31.60
C ASP A 75 -47.10 -1.25 -30.50
N GLU A 76 -46.59 -0.94 -29.33
CA GLU A 76 -46.88 -1.71 -28.10
C GLU A 76 -47.11 -0.73 -26.97
N THR A 77 -48.37 -0.66 -26.50
CA THR A 77 -48.75 0.01 -25.27
C THR A 77 -47.91 -0.58 -24.12
N ASP A 78 -47.16 0.28 -23.41
CA ASP A 78 -46.38 -0.14 -22.21
C ASP A 78 -47.35 -0.88 -21.26
N PRO A 79 -47.08 -2.16 -20.89
CA PRO A 79 -47.98 -2.93 -20.04
C PRO A 79 -48.24 -2.31 -18.66
N MET A 80 -47.52 -1.25 -18.31
CA MET A 80 -47.70 -0.51 -17.08
C MET A 80 -48.55 0.76 -17.24
N GLU A 81 -48.82 1.24 -18.44
CA GLU A 81 -49.75 2.35 -18.67
C GLU A 81 -51.19 1.98 -18.28
N GLY A 82 -51.86 2.88 -17.58
CA GLY A 82 -53.20 2.61 -17.03
C GLY A 82 -53.22 1.80 -15.74
N ARG A 83 -52.14 1.20 -15.33
CA ARG A 83 -52.04 0.44 -14.08
C ARG A 83 -52.19 1.33 -12.85
N ARG A 84 -52.87 0.84 -11.83
CA ARG A 84 -53.04 1.53 -10.54
C ARG A 84 -51.87 1.14 -9.59
N VAL A 85 -51.22 2.14 -9.00
CA VAL A 85 -50.17 1.97 -8.00
C VAL A 85 -50.56 2.79 -6.77
N GLY A 86 -51.04 2.10 -5.73
CA GLY A 86 -51.62 2.75 -4.56
C GLY A 86 -52.83 3.64 -4.94
N ALA A 87 -52.74 4.94 -4.61
CA ALA A 87 -53.78 5.92 -4.94
C ALA A 87 -53.59 6.56 -6.33
N TYR A 88 -52.62 6.14 -7.13
CA TYR A 88 -52.21 6.80 -8.37
C TYR A 88 -52.39 5.90 -9.59
N GLN A 89 -52.86 6.47 -10.71
CA GLN A 89 -52.97 5.78 -11.99
C GLN A 89 -51.81 6.24 -12.90
N LEU A 90 -51.02 5.30 -13.43
CA LEU A 90 -49.90 5.58 -14.33
C LEU A 90 -50.43 6.05 -15.69
N VAL A 91 -49.93 7.16 -16.21
CA VAL A 91 -50.38 7.77 -17.48
C VAL A 91 -49.41 7.40 -18.61
N ARG A 92 -48.15 7.60 -18.44
CA ARG A 92 -47.08 7.25 -19.39
C ARG A 92 -45.73 7.21 -18.72
N GLU A 93 -44.80 6.49 -19.29
CA GLU A 93 -43.38 6.56 -18.87
C GLU A 93 -42.78 7.93 -19.20
N ILE A 94 -42.01 8.48 -18.28
CA ILE A 94 -41.29 9.75 -18.42
C ILE A 94 -39.78 9.62 -18.25
N GLY A 95 -39.28 8.45 -17.85
CA GLY A 95 -37.88 8.16 -17.73
C GLY A 95 -37.61 6.72 -17.30
N ARG A 96 -36.55 6.12 -17.84
CA ARG A 96 -36.10 4.76 -17.50
C ARG A 96 -34.62 4.76 -17.16
N GLY A 97 -34.22 4.07 -16.13
CA GLY A 97 -32.84 3.99 -15.71
C GLY A 97 -32.45 2.62 -15.12
N GLY A 98 -31.18 2.47 -14.74
CA GLY A 98 -30.65 1.22 -14.16
C GLY A 98 -31.41 0.70 -12.94
N MET A 99 -32.10 1.59 -12.19
CA MET A 99 -32.77 1.32 -10.92
C MET A 99 -34.29 1.22 -11.00
N GLY A 100 -34.88 1.47 -12.17
CA GLY A 100 -36.33 1.42 -12.35
C GLY A 100 -36.85 2.36 -13.43
N ALA A 101 -38.17 2.48 -13.52
CA ALA A 101 -38.85 3.36 -14.44
C ALA A 101 -39.66 4.42 -13.68
N VAL A 102 -39.73 5.63 -14.24
CA VAL A 102 -40.50 6.77 -13.70
C VAL A 102 -41.67 7.04 -14.61
N TYR A 103 -42.88 7.11 -14.04
CA TYR A 103 -44.11 7.34 -14.75
C TYR A 103 -44.74 8.67 -14.34
N LEU A 104 -45.26 9.39 -15.30
CA LEU A 104 -46.25 10.39 -15.02
C LEU A 104 -47.52 9.68 -14.53
N ALA A 105 -48.08 10.12 -13.42
CA ALA A 105 -49.29 9.52 -12.86
C ALA A 105 -50.27 10.60 -12.39
N GLU A 106 -51.49 10.26 -12.32
CA GLU A 106 -52.58 11.12 -11.81
C GLU A 106 -53.24 10.41 -10.60
N ARG A 107 -53.66 11.22 -9.62
CA ARG A 107 -54.35 10.66 -8.45
C ARG A 107 -55.72 10.12 -8.83
N ALA A 108 -56.00 8.86 -8.50
CA ALA A 108 -57.22 8.14 -8.92
C ALA A 108 -58.43 8.37 -7.98
N ASP A 109 -58.22 8.91 -6.76
CA ASP A 109 -59.30 9.31 -5.87
C ASP A 109 -59.74 10.74 -6.24
N SER A 110 -60.98 10.89 -6.63
CA SER A 110 -61.60 12.07 -7.28
C SER A 110 -61.53 13.41 -6.53
N ALA A 111 -60.73 13.54 -5.45
CA ALA A 111 -60.74 14.74 -4.62
C ALA A 111 -59.88 15.89 -5.20
N PHE A 112 -58.81 15.63 -5.92
CA PHE A 112 -57.99 16.65 -6.59
C PHE A 112 -57.18 16.03 -7.74
N GLN A 113 -57.31 16.56 -8.96
CA GLN A 113 -56.43 16.17 -10.10
C GLN A 113 -55.02 16.78 -9.89
N ARG A 114 -54.11 15.99 -9.35
CA ARG A 114 -52.69 16.38 -9.20
C ARG A 114 -51.83 15.41 -9.97
N ARG A 115 -51.03 15.92 -10.88
CA ARG A 115 -50.02 15.17 -11.58
C ARG A 115 -48.80 14.94 -10.66
N VAL A 116 -48.31 13.71 -10.64
CA VAL A 116 -47.18 13.29 -9.83
C VAL A 116 -46.22 12.46 -10.68
N ALA A 117 -44.97 12.32 -10.26
CA ALA A 117 -44.04 11.35 -10.79
C ALA A 117 -44.00 10.10 -9.88
N VAL A 118 -44.26 8.92 -10.42
CA VAL A 118 -44.16 7.65 -9.70
C VAL A 118 -42.97 6.85 -10.20
N LYS A 119 -42.02 6.62 -9.31
CA LYS A 119 -40.81 5.83 -9.57
C LYS A 119 -41.00 4.42 -9.03
N LEU A 120 -41.01 3.43 -9.95
CA LEU A 120 -41.08 2.00 -9.62
C LEU A 120 -39.69 1.41 -9.58
N VAL A 121 -39.36 0.72 -8.49
CA VAL A 121 -38.01 0.10 -8.31
C VAL A 121 -38.06 -1.31 -8.96
N LYS A 122 -36.98 -1.72 -9.66
CA LYS A 122 -36.90 -3.03 -10.34
C LYS A 122 -36.99 -4.21 -9.38
N ARG A 123 -37.53 -5.35 -9.86
CA ARG A 123 -37.54 -6.66 -9.15
C ARG A 123 -36.08 -7.09 -8.84
N GLY A 124 -35.89 -7.72 -7.66
CA GLY A 124 -34.59 -8.15 -7.16
C GLY A 124 -34.04 -7.28 -6.03
N MET A 125 -34.73 -6.18 -5.67
CA MET A 125 -34.47 -5.33 -4.51
C MET A 125 -35.56 -5.41 -3.45
N ASP A 126 -36.19 -6.60 -3.27
CA ASP A 126 -37.41 -6.84 -2.51
C ASP A 126 -37.19 -7.69 -1.24
N THR A 127 -35.97 -7.75 -0.69
CA THR A 127 -35.69 -8.40 0.59
C THR A 127 -36.27 -7.60 1.77
N ASP A 128 -36.72 -8.29 2.85
CA ASP A 128 -37.28 -7.65 4.06
C ASP A 128 -36.36 -6.61 4.67
N PHE A 129 -35.04 -6.80 4.56
CA PHE A 129 -34.01 -5.85 5.01
C PHE A 129 -34.06 -4.57 4.18
N ILE A 130 -34.14 -4.68 2.86
CA ILE A 130 -34.22 -3.55 1.93
C ILE A 130 -35.52 -2.78 2.16
N LEU A 131 -36.65 -3.47 2.35
CA LEU A 131 -37.96 -2.86 2.61
C LEU A 131 -38.01 -2.10 3.96
N ARG A 132 -37.32 -2.58 5.01
CA ARG A 132 -37.21 -1.85 6.29
C ARG A 132 -36.38 -0.57 6.14
N ARG A 133 -35.22 -0.65 5.45
CA ARG A 133 -34.35 0.49 5.19
C ARG A 133 -35.05 1.52 4.30
N PHE A 134 -35.81 1.06 3.31
CA PHE A 134 -36.66 1.89 2.47
C PHE A 134 -37.66 2.73 3.28
N ARG A 135 -38.32 2.12 4.28
CA ARG A 135 -39.31 2.84 5.14
C ARG A 135 -38.65 3.95 5.98
N ASN A 136 -37.46 3.70 6.51
CA ASN A 136 -36.73 4.69 7.31
C ASN A 136 -36.25 5.86 6.47
N GLU A 137 -35.63 5.59 5.30
CA GLU A 137 -35.13 6.60 4.38
C GLU A 137 -36.25 7.49 3.81
N ARG A 138 -37.40 6.89 3.51
CA ARG A 138 -38.60 7.61 3.05
C ARG A 138 -39.00 8.70 4.05
N GLN A 139 -38.96 8.42 5.34
CA GLN A 139 -39.36 9.38 6.37
C GLN A 139 -38.39 10.56 6.46
N ILE A 140 -37.10 10.33 6.31
CA ILE A 140 -36.08 11.36 6.30
C ILE A 140 -36.21 12.24 5.04
N LEU A 141 -36.38 11.64 3.87
CA LEU A 141 -36.53 12.36 2.61
C LEU A 141 -37.85 13.15 2.53
N ALA A 142 -38.93 12.64 3.12
CA ALA A 142 -40.20 13.35 3.21
C ALA A 142 -40.13 14.59 4.10
N SER A 143 -39.17 14.68 5.00
CA SER A 143 -38.95 15.86 5.85
C SER A 143 -38.22 17.00 5.14
N LEU A 144 -37.57 16.76 3.98
CA LEU A 144 -36.87 17.78 3.22
C LEU A 144 -37.86 18.72 2.54
N ASN A 145 -37.87 19.97 2.95
CA ASN A 145 -38.75 21.03 2.41
C ASN A 145 -37.94 22.26 2.00
N HIS A 146 -37.52 22.29 0.73
CA HIS A 146 -36.70 23.38 0.17
C HIS A 146 -37.22 23.73 -1.24
N PRO A 147 -37.24 25.03 -1.64
CA PRO A 147 -37.77 25.46 -2.93
C PRO A 147 -37.06 24.82 -4.13
N ASN A 148 -35.78 24.42 -3.98
CA ASN A 148 -34.98 23.82 -5.05
C ASN A 148 -34.82 22.30 -4.89
N ILE A 149 -35.65 21.62 -4.08
CA ILE A 149 -35.72 20.15 -3.96
C ILE A 149 -37.11 19.70 -4.42
N GLY A 150 -37.19 18.66 -5.27
CA GLY A 150 -38.42 17.98 -5.62
C GLY A 150 -38.97 17.22 -4.42
N ARG A 151 -40.22 17.55 -4.00
CA ARG A 151 -40.82 16.94 -2.79
C ARG A 151 -41.15 15.49 -2.99
N LEU A 152 -40.80 14.65 -2.00
CA LEU A 152 -41.36 13.32 -1.85
C LEU A 152 -42.77 13.45 -1.23
N LEU A 153 -43.79 12.98 -1.95
CA LEU A 153 -45.21 13.17 -1.56
C LEU A 153 -45.77 11.95 -0.87
N ASP A 154 -45.36 10.75 -1.33
CA ASP A 154 -45.87 9.46 -0.84
C ASP A 154 -44.91 8.31 -1.24
N GLY A 155 -45.18 7.09 -0.80
CA GLY A 155 -44.48 5.90 -1.22
C GLY A 155 -45.06 4.66 -0.54
N GLY A 156 -44.90 3.51 -1.20
CA GLY A 156 -45.45 2.25 -0.74
C GLY A 156 -44.90 1.05 -1.48
N SER A 157 -45.58 -0.06 -1.40
CA SER A 157 -45.36 -1.25 -2.22
C SER A 157 -46.58 -1.53 -3.06
N THR A 158 -46.40 -1.96 -4.30
CA THR A 158 -47.47 -2.43 -5.17
C THR A 158 -48.02 -3.77 -4.65
N ASP A 159 -49.17 -4.23 -5.18
CA ASP A 159 -49.77 -5.49 -4.79
C ASP A 159 -48.88 -6.72 -5.08
N ASP A 160 -47.98 -6.60 -6.04
CA ASP A 160 -46.92 -7.56 -6.36
C ASP A 160 -45.59 -7.31 -5.63
N GLY A 161 -45.59 -6.46 -4.58
CA GLY A 161 -44.50 -6.25 -3.65
C GLY A 161 -43.40 -5.28 -4.11
N LEU A 162 -43.52 -4.63 -5.29
CA LEU A 162 -42.51 -3.67 -5.79
C LEU A 162 -42.58 -2.36 -5.02
N PRO A 163 -41.44 -1.87 -4.50
CA PRO A 163 -41.37 -0.53 -3.87
C PRO A 163 -41.63 0.56 -4.90
N TYR A 164 -42.35 1.61 -4.48
CA TYR A 164 -42.53 2.80 -5.29
C TYR A 164 -42.44 4.09 -4.46
N PHE A 165 -42.03 5.18 -5.14
CA PHE A 165 -42.03 6.53 -4.63
C PHE A 165 -42.92 7.42 -5.45
N VAL A 166 -43.61 8.34 -4.78
CA VAL A 166 -44.43 9.37 -5.42
C VAL A 166 -43.78 10.72 -5.13
N MET A 167 -43.46 11.43 -6.19
CA MET A 167 -42.73 12.70 -6.12
C MET A 167 -43.49 13.81 -6.83
N GLU A 168 -43.16 15.06 -6.52
CA GLU A 168 -43.57 16.24 -7.26
C GLU A 168 -43.20 16.06 -8.75
N TYR A 169 -44.19 16.17 -9.65
CA TYR A 169 -43.91 16.21 -11.08
C TYR A 169 -43.43 17.62 -11.46
N ILE A 170 -42.18 17.69 -11.95
CA ILE A 170 -41.57 18.97 -12.34
C ILE A 170 -41.73 19.13 -13.86
N GLN A 171 -42.55 20.09 -14.25
CA GLN A 171 -42.65 20.52 -15.65
C GLN A 171 -41.51 21.47 -15.98
N GLY A 172 -40.45 21.00 -16.64
CA GLY A 172 -39.23 21.76 -16.90
C GLY A 172 -38.34 21.09 -17.93
N GLN A 173 -37.11 21.60 -18.07
CA GLN A 173 -36.06 21.07 -18.93
C GLN A 173 -34.85 20.66 -18.06
N PRO A 174 -34.02 19.69 -18.47
CA PRO A 174 -32.73 19.44 -17.84
C PRO A 174 -31.89 20.71 -17.75
N LEU A 175 -31.03 20.81 -16.70
CA LEU A 175 -30.25 22.01 -16.39
C LEU A 175 -29.42 22.50 -17.58
N TYR A 176 -28.77 21.63 -18.30
CA TYR A 176 -27.87 22.02 -19.39
C TYR A 176 -28.66 22.48 -20.62
N ASP A 177 -29.72 21.76 -20.99
CA ASP A 177 -30.59 22.09 -22.11
C ASP A 177 -31.24 23.47 -21.87
N TYR A 178 -31.73 23.74 -20.63
CA TYR A 178 -32.28 25.02 -20.24
C TYR A 178 -31.28 26.17 -20.42
N CYS A 179 -29.98 25.94 -20.03
CA CYS A 179 -28.95 26.96 -20.14
C CYS A 179 -28.51 27.21 -21.58
N ASP A 180 -28.40 26.14 -22.39
CA ASP A 180 -27.91 26.21 -23.76
C ASP A 180 -29.00 26.75 -24.71
N ASP A 181 -30.25 26.30 -24.60
CA ASP A 181 -31.37 26.82 -25.39
C ASP A 181 -31.59 28.35 -25.20
N ARG A 182 -31.32 28.82 -23.95
CA ARG A 182 -31.46 30.24 -23.63
C ARG A 182 -30.18 31.04 -23.78
N ARG A 183 -29.08 30.37 -24.20
CA ARG A 183 -27.73 30.97 -24.31
C ARG A 183 -27.36 31.79 -23.09
N LEU A 184 -27.51 31.20 -21.90
CA LEU A 184 -27.20 31.87 -20.64
C LEU A 184 -25.70 32.16 -20.51
N THR A 185 -25.37 33.39 -20.10
CA THR A 185 -23.98 33.78 -19.79
C THR A 185 -23.40 32.97 -18.65
N LEU A 186 -22.07 32.94 -18.50
CA LEU A 186 -21.40 32.25 -17.38
C LEU A 186 -21.94 32.75 -16.03
N ARG A 187 -22.16 34.05 -15.91
CA ARG A 187 -22.74 34.66 -14.70
C ARG A 187 -24.15 34.12 -14.38
N ALA A 188 -25.02 34.01 -15.37
CA ALA A 188 -26.36 33.47 -15.18
C ALA A 188 -26.34 31.96 -14.86
N ARG A 189 -25.42 31.18 -15.48
CA ARG A 189 -25.22 29.78 -15.16
C ARG A 189 -24.73 29.58 -13.72
N LEU A 190 -23.78 30.39 -13.24
CA LEU A 190 -23.33 30.40 -11.86
C LEU A 190 -24.41 30.73 -10.85
N GLN A 191 -25.28 31.72 -11.16
CA GLN A 191 -26.43 32.09 -10.31
C GLN A 191 -27.42 30.92 -10.19
N LEU A 192 -27.73 30.24 -11.31
CA LEU A 192 -28.61 29.09 -11.32
C LEU A 192 -27.97 27.90 -10.54
N PHE A 193 -26.68 27.65 -10.76
CA PHE A 193 -25.94 26.62 -10.07
C PHE A 193 -25.82 26.87 -8.55
N SER A 194 -25.70 28.13 -8.13
CA SER A 194 -25.70 28.51 -6.70
C SER A 194 -26.97 28.06 -5.98
N GLN A 195 -28.13 28.06 -6.65
CA GLN A 195 -29.39 27.58 -6.07
C GLN A 195 -29.38 26.03 -5.95
N VAL A 196 -28.74 25.31 -6.89
CA VAL A 196 -28.53 23.88 -6.79
C VAL A 196 -27.63 23.56 -5.60
N ALA A 197 -26.51 24.28 -5.44
CA ALA A 197 -25.61 24.13 -4.30
C ALA A 197 -26.32 24.41 -2.96
N ALA A 198 -27.24 25.40 -2.90
CA ALA A 198 -28.06 25.64 -1.72
C ALA A 198 -28.98 24.47 -1.38
N ALA A 199 -29.56 23.79 -2.38
CA ALA A 199 -30.39 22.61 -2.17
C ALA A 199 -29.60 21.47 -1.57
N VAL A 200 -28.37 21.24 -2.08
CA VAL A 200 -27.47 20.18 -1.56
C VAL A 200 -26.98 20.54 -0.15
N ALA A 201 -26.65 21.82 0.11
CA ALA A 201 -26.26 22.28 1.44
C ALA A 201 -27.37 22.06 2.47
N TYR A 202 -28.63 22.37 2.09
CA TYR A 202 -29.79 22.11 2.95
C TYR A 202 -29.97 20.62 3.25
N ALA A 203 -29.80 19.74 2.27
CA ALA A 203 -29.83 18.31 2.49
C ALA A 203 -28.74 17.86 3.48
N HIS A 204 -27.50 18.35 3.32
CA HIS A 204 -26.39 18.05 4.24
C HIS A 204 -26.66 18.54 5.68
N GLN A 205 -27.28 19.69 5.86
CA GLN A 205 -27.68 20.19 7.19
C GLN A 205 -28.73 19.28 7.86
N ASN A 206 -29.53 18.56 7.06
CA ASN A 206 -30.47 17.56 7.52
C ASN A 206 -29.87 16.12 7.52
N LEU A 207 -28.53 16.01 7.51
CA LEU A 207 -27.78 14.74 7.53
C LEU A 207 -28.05 13.82 6.34
N VAL A 208 -28.47 14.36 5.19
CA VAL A 208 -28.75 13.61 3.96
C VAL A 208 -27.67 13.91 2.93
N ILE A 209 -26.96 12.88 2.47
CA ILE A 209 -26.00 12.94 1.35
C ILE A 209 -26.72 12.44 0.10
N HIS A 210 -26.61 13.16 -1.01
CA HIS A 210 -27.35 12.83 -2.24
C HIS A 210 -26.82 11.62 -2.98
N ARG A 211 -25.48 11.45 -3.08
CA ARG A 211 -24.75 10.29 -3.65
C ARG A 211 -24.91 10.04 -5.15
N ASP A 212 -25.77 10.76 -5.85
CA ASP A 212 -26.03 10.61 -7.29
C ASP A 212 -26.32 11.96 -7.97
N ILE A 213 -25.52 12.98 -7.68
CA ILE A 213 -25.65 14.30 -8.30
C ILE A 213 -25.15 14.22 -9.74
N LYS A 214 -26.06 14.49 -10.68
CA LYS A 214 -25.81 14.49 -12.13
C LYS A 214 -26.83 15.36 -12.86
N PRO A 215 -26.58 15.79 -14.12
CA PRO A 215 -27.44 16.72 -14.84
C PRO A 215 -28.87 16.24 -15.00
N SER A 216 -29.09 14.94 -15.23
CA SER A 216 -30.43 14.35 -15.40
C SER A 216 -31.29 14.41 -14.11
N ASN A 217 -30.66 14.62 -12.96
CA ASN A 217 -31.35 14.74 -11.68
C ASN A 217 -31.64 16.21 -11.29
N ILE A 218 -31.45 17.17 -12.24
CA ILE A 218 -31.74 18.59 -12.02
C ILE A 218 -32.60 19.12 -13.16
N MET A 219 -33.84 19.44 -12.84
CA MET A 219 -34.79 20.03 -13.78
C MET A 219 -34.96 21.52 -13.48
N VAL A 220 -35.08 22.35 -14.53
CA VAL A 220 -35.33 23.77 -14.38
C VAL A 220 -36.72 24.08 -14.89
N THR A 221 -37.57 24.66 -14.06
CA THR A 221 -38.94 25.06 -14.42
C THR A 221 -38.95 26.19 -15.44
N ALA A 222 -40.10 26.46 -16.10
CA ALA A 222 -40.25 27.57 -17.01
C ALA A 222 -39.97 28.94 -16.33
N ALA A 223 -40.18 29.00 -15.01
CA ALA A 223 -39.87 30.21 -14.20
C ALA A 223 -38.39 30.38 -13.86
N GLY A 224 -37.49 29.48 -14.32
CA GLY A 224 -36.05 29.52 -14.03
C GLY A 224 -35.66 29.02 -12.65
N VAL A 225 -36.51 28.24 -12.00
CA VAL A 225 -36.22 27.66 -10.67
C VAL A 225 -35.67 26.23 -10.85
N PRO A 226 -34.40 25.92 -10.45
CA PRO A 226 -33.84 24.57 -10.50
C PRO A 226 -34.45 23.74 -9.38
N LYS A 227 -34.72 22.47 -9.67
CA LYS A 227 -35.25 21.45 -8.77
C LYS A 227 -34.34 20.21 -8.79
N LEU A 228 -33.71 19.91 -7.66
CA LEU A 228 -32.93 18.71 -7.44
C LEU A 228 -33.86 17.53 -7.18
N LEU A 229 -33.67 16.43 -7.94
CA LEU A 229 -34.50 15.24 -7.91
C LEU A 229 -33.65 14.01 -7.50
N ASP A 230 -34.33 12.93 -7.17
CA ASP A 230 -33.75 11.57 -7.08
C ASP A 230 -32.49 11.46 -6.20
N PHE A 231 -32.64 11.70 -4.90
CA PHE A 231 -31.63 11.28 -3.93
C PHE A 231 -31.32 9.81 -4.10
N GLY A 232 -30.05 9.40 -4.15
CA GLY A 232 -29.57 8.06 -4.51
C GLY A 232 -30.06 6.93 -3.59
N ILE A 233 -31.37 6.85 -3.34
CA ILE A 233 -32.07 5.94 -2.41
C ILE A 233 -31.75 4.48 -2.72
N ALA A 234 -31.68 4.11 -3.99
CA ALA A 234 -31.40 2.73 -4.39
C ALA A 234 -29.95 2.32 -4.14
N LYS A 235 -29.01 3.27 -4.06
CA LYS A 235 -27.63 3.01 -3.63
C LYS A 235 -27.53 2.75 -2.13
N LEU A 236 -28.43 3.32 -1.34
CA LEU A 236 -28.57 3.09 0.09
C LEU A 236 -29.23 1.73 0.40
N LEU A 237 -30.08 1.24 -0.48
CA LEU A 237 -30.85 0.01 -0.29
C LEU A 237 -30.07 -1.26 -0.66
N ASN A 238 -29.00 -1.16 -1.45
CA ASN A 238 -28.18 -2.32 -1.83
C ASN A 238 -27.16 -2.65 -0.73
N PRO A 239 -27.24 -3.84 -0.07
CA PRO A 239 -26.31 -4.26 0.98
C PRO A 239 -24.85 -4.34 0.50
N GLU A 240 -24.63 -4.67 -0.79
CA GLU A 240 -23.30 -4.78 -1.40
C GLU A 240 -22.63 -3.41 -1.58
N LEU A 241 -23.43 -2.33 -1.70
CA LEU A 241 -22.95 -0.93 -1.78
C LEU A 241 -22.90 -0.25 -0.41
N ALA A 242 -23.51 -0.84 0.61
CA ALA A 242 -23.59 -0.30 1.97
C ALA A 242 -22.60 -0.93 2.95
N ALA A 243 -21.95 -2.03 2.57
CA ALA A 243 -20.87 -2.60 3.36
C ALA A 243 -19.58 -1.79 3.09
N ASP A 244 -19.13 -1.07 4.10
CA ASP A 244 -18.02 -0.09 4.10
C ASP A 244 -16.62 -0.66 3.75
N THR A 245 -16.50 -1.80 3.06
CA THR A 245 -15.18 -2.47 2.92
C THR A 245 -14.97 -3.31 1.65
N SER A 246 -15.80 -3.21 0.60
CA SER A 246 -15.57 -4.01 -0.62
C SER A 246 -15.36 -3.13 -1.85
N PRO A 247 -14.35 -3.43 -2.69
CA PRO A 247 -14.21 -2.81 -4.02
C PRO A 247 -15.49 -3.01 -4.82
N MET A 248 -15.87 -2.00 -5.57
CA MET A 248 -17.10 -1.99 -6.36
C MET A 248 -17.15 -3.16 -7.35
N THR A 249 -18.16 -4.03 -7.21
CA THR A 249 -18.40 -5.13 -8.16
C THR A 249 -18.78 -4.58 -9.52
N ALA A 250 -18.57 -5.36 -10.60
CA ALA A 250 -19.00 -4.99 -11.96
C ALA A 250 -20.51 -4.68 -12.04
N THR A 251 -21.30 -5.29 -11.16
CA THR A 251 -22.74 -5.03 -11.00
C THR A 251 -23.01 -3.66 -10.35
N ALA A 252 -22.24 -3.28 -9.34
CA ALA A 252 -22.34 -1.97 -8.69
C ALA A 252 -21.95 -0.84 -9.65
N MET A 253 -20.93 -1.04 -10.50
CA MET A 253 -20.54 -0.10 -11.55
C MET A 253 -21.60 0.12 -12.62
N ARG A 254 -22.36 -0.93 -12.98
CA ARG A 254 -23.49 -0.82 -13.94
C ARG A 254 -24.65 0.02 -13.41
N LEU A 255 -24.76 0.18 -12.08
CA LEU A 255 -25.78 0.97 -11.40
C LEU A 255 -25.37 2.41 -11.14
N MET A 256 -24.11 2.79 -11.42
CA MET A 256 -23.59 4.15 -11.25
C MET A 256 -23.45 4.86 -12.59
N THR A 257 -23.44 6.19 -12.55
CA THR A 257 -22.99 7.02 -13.66
C THR A 257 -21.55 7.42 -13.34
N PRO A 258 -20.53 6.66 -13.79
CA PRO A 258 -19.17 6.81 -13.30
C PRO A 258 -18.58 8.19 -13.57
N GLU A 259 -19.06 8.88 -14.60
CA GLU A 259 -18.58 10.19 -15.04
C GLU A 259 -18.73 11.30 -13.98
N TYR A 260 -19.69 11.16 -13.03
CA TYR A 260 -19.95 12.12 -11.95
C TYR A 260 -19.61 11.58 -10.57
N ALA A 261 -19.14 10.31 -10.49
CA ALA A 261 -18.79 9.67 -9.23
C ALA A 261 -17.52 10.29 -8.63
N SER A 262 -17.52 10.48 -7.32
CA SER A 262 -16.32 10.91 -6.60
C SER A 262 -15.29 9.79 -6.47
N PRO A 263 -13.98 10.10 -6.31
CA PRO A 263 -12.94 9.11 -6.09
C PRO A 263 -13.28 8.11 -4.99
N GLU A 264 -13.81 8.56 -3.86
CA GLU A 264 -14.21 7.71 -2.74
C GLU A 264 -15.38 6.79 -3.09
N GLN A 265 -16.31 7.24 -3.95
CA GLN A 265 -17.39 6.36 -4.44
C GLN A 265 -16.87 5.28 -5.39
N VAL A 266 -15.93 5.63 -6.27
CA VAL A 266 -15.29 4.67 -7.19
C VAL A 266 -14.46 3.63 -6.42
N GLN A 267 -13.82 4.05 -5.33
CA GLN A 267 -13.02 3.21 -4.45
C GLN A 267 -13.83 2.41 -3.43
N GLY A 268 -15.16 2.63 -3.33
CA GLY A 268 -16.01 1.98 -2.33
C GLY A 268 -15.75 2.47 -0.90
N LEU A 269 -15.18 3.67 -0.73
CA LEU A 269 -14.90 4.26 0.57
C LEU A 269 -16.14 4.98 1.14
N ALA A 270 -16.07 5.34 2.43
CA ALA A 270 -17.15 6.06 3.10
C ALA A 270 -17.47 7.39 2.41
N VAL A 271 -18.74 7.57 2.03
CA VAL A 271 -19.24 8.77 1.35
C VAL A 271 -19.51 9.86 2.38
N SER A 272 -19.13 11.09 2.07
CA SER A 272 -19.28 12.26 2.93
C SER A 272 -19.91 13.43 2.15
N PRO A 273 -20.30 14.56 2.78
CA PRO A 273 -20.70 15.78 2.07
C PRO A 273 -19.69 16.22 1.00
N ALA A 274 -18.40 15.97 1.20
CA ALA A 274 -17.36 16.29 0.21
C ALA A 274 -17.46 15.43 -1.07
N SER A 275 -18.14 14.27 -1.04
CA SER A 275 -18.41 13.46 -2.23
C SER A 275 -19.43 14.16 -3.15
N ASP A 276 -20.48 14.71 -2.58
CA ASP A 276 -21.45 15.51 -3.34
C ASP A 276 -20.81 16.82 -3.87
N VAL A 277 -19.89 17.44 -3.12
CA VAL A 277 -19.12 18.60 -3.59
C VAL A 277 -18.29 18.26 -4.84
N TYR A 278 -17.69 17.07 -4.90
CA TYR A 278 -16.96 16.62 -6.08
C TYR A 278 -17.89 16.49 -7.30
N SER A 279 -19.04 15.82 -7.13
CA SER A 279 -20.04 15.68 -8.21
C SER A 279 -20.58 17.04 -8.67
N LEU A 280 -20.79 17.99 -7.74
CA LEU A 280 -21.10 19.38 -8.07
C LEU A 280 -19.95 20.05 -8.86
N GLY A 281 -18.68 19.77 -8.50
CA GLY A 281 -17.51 20.26 -9.21
C GLY A 281 -17.46 19.76 -10.66
N VAL A 282 -17.73 18.46 -10.89
CA VAL A 282 -17.82 17.87 -12.25
C VAL A 282 -18.93 18.54 -13.06
N MET A 283 -20.10 18.68 -12.47
CA MET A 283 -21.23 19.34 -13.13
C MET A 283 -20.96 20.82 -13.44
N LEU A 284 -20.33 21.54 -12.53
CA LEU A 284 -19.99 22.95 -12.73
C LEU A 284 -18.96 23.09 -13.86
N TYR A 285 -17.94 22.23 -13.89
CA TYR A 285 -16.97 22.16 -14.98
C TYR A 285 -17.66 22.01 -16.32
N GLU A 286 -18.54 21.02 -16.45
CA GLU A 286 -19.27 20.70 -17.68
C GLU A 286 -20.25 21.82 -18.07
N LEU A 287 -21.00 22.38 -17.12
CA LEU A 287 -21.93 23.49 -17.33
C LEU A 287 -21.24 24.73 -17.94
N LEU A 288 -20.02 25.04 -17.46
CA LEU A 288 -19.29 26.24 -17.88
C LEU A 288 -18.48 26.02 -19.15
N THR A 289 -17.85 24.84 -19.32
CA THR A 289 -16.95 24.56 -20.44
C THR A 289 -17.60 23.79 -21.59
N GLY A 290 -18.72 23.05 -21.35
CA GLY A 290 -19.29 22.09 -22.28
C GLY A 290 -18.46 20.80 -22.42
N HIS A 291 -17.39 20.66 -21.63
CA HIS A 291 -16.51 19.52 -21.63
C HIS A 291 -16.59 18.78 -20.30
N ARG A 292 -16.39 17.49 -20.31
CA ARG A 292 -16.15 16.73 -19.09
C ARG A 292 -14.72 16.92 -18.61
N PRO A 293 -14.47 16.97 -17.28
CA PRO A 293 -13.12 17.08 -16.76
C PRO A 293 -12.24 15.86 -17.10
N TYR A 294 -12.87 14.71 -17.36
CA TYR A 294 -12.20 13.44 -17.67
C TYR A 294 -12.80 12.77 -18.91
N ARG A 295 -11.94 12.10 -19.70
CA ARG A 295 -12.34 11.32 -20.88
C ARG A 295 -12.18 9.83 -20.55
N LEU A 296 -13.27 9.11 -20.42
CA LEU A 296 -13.30 7.66 -20.31
C LEU A 296 -13.35 7.07 -21.71
N ARG A 297 -12.27 6.43 -22.17
CA ARG A 297 -12.19 5.78 -23.50
C ARG A 297 -12.86 4.40 -23.47
N GLN A 298 -12.77 3.71 -22.34
CA GLN A 298 -13.41 2.43 -22.08
C GLN A 298 -14.11 2.52 -20.70
N ARG A 299 -15.30 1.91 -20.56
CA ARG A 299 -15.99 1.86 -19.27
C ARG A 299 -15.53 0.65 -18.42
N SER A 300 -14.25 0.27 -18.50
CA SER A 300 -13.69 -0.75 -17.63
C SER A 300 -13.49 -0.22 -16.21
N ALA A 301 -13.66 -1.08 -15.20
CA ALA A 301 -13.47 -0.71 -13.80
C ALA A 301 -12.08 -0.09 -13.55
N HIS A 302 -11.08 -0.63 -14.18
CA HIS A 302 -9.70 -0.17 -14.09
C HIS A 302 -9.51 1.25 -14.68
N GLU A 303 -10.05 1.52 -15.87
CA GLU A 303 -9.93 2.84 -16.50
C GLU A 303 -10.70 3.90 -15.71
N VAL A 304 -11.92 3.59 -15.25
CA VAL A 304 -12.73 4.48 -14.42
C VAL A 304 -12.00 4.82 -13.13
N SER A 305 -11.42 3.82 -12.45
CA SER A 305 -10.64 4.03 -11.24
C SER A 305 -9.41 4.89 -11.50
N ARG A 306 -8.62 4.57 -12.51
CA ARG A 306 -7.40 5.31 -12.86
C ARG A 306 -7.72 6.78 -13.21
N VAL A 307 -8.69 7.01 -14.09
CA VAL A 307 -9.01 8.35 -14.58
C VAL A 307 -9.63 9.23 -13.48
N ILE A 308 -10.61 8.69 -12.72
CA ILE A 308 -11.32 9.48 -11.71
C ILE A 308 -10.47 9.67 -10.45
N CYS A 309 -9.67 8.68 -10.05
CA CYS A 309 -8.92 8.76 -8.81
C CYS A 309 -7.53 9.37 -8.95
N GLU A 310 -6.90 9.26 -10.14
CA GLU A 310 -5.48 9.62 -10.33
C GLU A 310 -5.25 10.80 -11.27
N GLU A 311 -6.04 10.94 -12.35
CA GLU A 311 -5.80 12.01 -13.34
C GLU A 311 -6.31 13.37 -12.83
N GLU A 312 -5.43 14.37 -12.80
CA GLU A 312 -5.84 15.76 -12.51
C GLU A 312 -6.49 16.37 -13.76
N PRO A 313 -7.68 16.99 -13.62
CA PRO A 313 -8.35 17.63 -14.77
C PRO A 313 -7.63 18.89 -15.20
N GLU A 314 -7.73 19.24 -16.49
CA GLU A 314 -7.26 20.55 -16.96
C GLU A 314 -8.18 21.66 -16.41
N PRO A 315 -7.63 22.86 -16.10
CA PRO A 315 -8.46 24.00 -15.71
C PRO A 315 -9.51 24.37 -16.77
N PRO A 316 -10.69 24.84 -16.40
CA PRO A 316 -11.73 25.33 -17.32
C PRO A 316 -11.21 26.25 -18.43
N SER A 317 -10.37 27.23 -18.10
CA SER A 317 -9.78 28.17 -19.06
C SER A 317 -8.84 27.52 -20.06
N VAL A 318 -8.19 26.41 -19.69
CA VAL A 318 -7.21 25.69 -20.53
C VAL A 318 -7.93 24.76 -21.50
N ILE A 319 -8.93 23.99 -21.06
CA ILE A 319 -9.63 23.01 -21.92
C ILE A 319 -10.31 23.71 -23.11
N VAL A 320 -10.89 24.90 -22.93
CA VAL A 320 -11.49 25.66 -24.02
C VAL A 320 -10.47 26.32 -24.97
N SER A 321 -9.16 26.10 -24.72
CA SER A 321 -8.04 26.62 -25.52
C SER A 321 -7.36 25.57 -26.38
N GLY A 322 -7.73 24.29 -26.25
CA GLY A 322 -7.09 23.17 -26.93
C GLY A 322 -7.45 23.09 -28.43
N PRO A 323 -6.56 22.52 -29.29
CA PRO A 323 -6.79 22.37 -30.72
C PRO A 323 -7.71 21.21 -31.13
N GLU A 324 -8.15 20.39 -30.18
CA GLU A 324 -8.96 19.19 -30.49
C GLU A 324 -10.45 19.50 -30.51
N GLY A 325 -11.12 19.09 -31.59
CA GLY A 325 -12.57 19.19 -31.75
C GLY A 325 -13.34 18.55 -30.58
N VAL A 326 -14.33 19.25 -30.12
CA VAL A 326 -15.14 18.94 -28.94
C VAL A 326 -16.23 17.95 -29.32
N LEU A 327 -16.35 16.87 -28.55
CA LEU A 327 -17.60 16.12 -28.48
C LEU A 327 -18.53 16.86 -27.50
N ALA A 328 -19.57 17.51 -28.03
CA ALA A 328 -20.61 18.09 -27.23
C ALA A 328 -21.33 17.01 -26.39
N VAL A 329 -21.74 17.35 -25.18
CA VAL A 329 -22.68 16.56 -24.41
C VAL A 329 -23.98 16.50 -25.20
N GLY A 330 -24.28 15.31 -25.77
CA GLY A 330 -25.45 15.16 -26.66
C GLY A 330 -25.15 14.63 -28.09
N GLY A 331 -23.89 14.30 -28.42
CA GLY A 331 -23.56 13.43 -29.54
C GLY A 331 -23.27 14.09 -30.90
N GLY A 332 -23.03 15.41 -30.97
CA GLY A 332 -22.61 16.07 -32.21
C GLY A 332 -21.23 16.76 -32.10
N PRO A 333 -20.45 16.90 -33.17
CA PRO A 333 -19.23 17.69 -33.15
C PRO A 333 -19.60 19.18 -32.99
N ALA A 334 -19.42 19.73 -31.80
CA ALA A 334 -19.56 21.15 -31.57
C ALA A 334 -18.20 21.84 -31.76
N THR A 335 -18.18 22.91 -32.54
CA THR A 335 -16.98 23.76 -32.64
C THR A 335 -16.85 24.58 -31.33
N LEU A 336 -15.63 25.01 -31.00
CA LEU A 336 -15.39 25.89 -29.85
C LEU A 336 -16.17 27.21 -29.96
N GLU A 337 -16.43 27.70 -31.19
CA GLU A 337 -17.24 28.88 -31.46
C GLU A 337 -18.72 28.65 -31.14
N ALA A 338 -19.28 27.49 -31.48
CA ALA A 338 -20.65 27.12 -31.14
C ALA A 338 -20.84 27.04 -29.62
N LEU A 339 -19.84 26.49 -28.93
CA LEU A 339 -19.81 26.35 -27.49
C LEU A 339 -19.75 27.72 -26.80
N ALA A 340 -18.91 28.65 -27.27
CA ALA A 340 -18.83 30.00 -26.78
C ALA A 340 -20.15 30.77 -27.04
N SER A 341 -20.74 30.57 -28.23
CA SER A 341 -22.03 31.17 -28.58
C SER A 341 -23.18 30.70 -27.67
N ALA A 342 -23.20 29.42 -27.26
CA ALA A 342 -24.19 28.91 -26.31
C ALA A 342 -24.03 29.52 -24.91
N ARG A 343 -22.90 30.18 -24.62
CA ARG A 343 -22.63 30.94 -23.38
C ARG A 343 -22.72 32.45 -23.56
N ALA A 344 -23.31 32.89 -24.72
CA ALA A 344 -23.44 34.29 -25.11
C ALA A 344 -22.11 35.06 -25.05
N ALA A 345 -21.00 34.44 -25.44
CA ALA A 345 -19.65 35.00 -25.42
C ALA A 345 -18.87 34.62 -26.69
N THR A 346 -17.84 35.38 -27.00
CA THR A 346 -16.80 34.98 -27.93
C THR A 346 -15.83 33.98 -27.23
N LEU A 347 -15.08 33.24 -28.01
CA LEU A 347 -14.11 32.27 -27.42
C LEU A 347 -13.06 32.97 -26.53
N GLU A 348 -12.65 34.17 -26.88
CA GLU A 348 -11.67 34.97 -26.15
C GLU A 348 -12.23 35.52 -24.84
N GLU A 349 -13.49 35.96 -24.85
CA GLU A 349 -14.21 36.38 -23.66
C GLU A 349 -14.46 35.21 -22.73
N LEU A 350 -14.90 34.05 -23.26
CA LEU A 350 -15.09 32.83 -22.49
C LEU A 350 -13.81 32.38 -21.76
N ARG A 351 -12.68 32.42 -22.45
CA ARG A 351 -11.37 32.10 -21.84
C ARG A 351 -11.01 33.06 -20.71
N ARG A 352 -11.21 34.36 -20.92
CA ARG A 352 -10.89 35.39 -19.94
C ARG A 352 -11.78 35.31 -18.69
N GLU A 353 -13.04 35.01 -18.86
CA GLU A 353 -14.00 34.88 -17.75
C GLU A 353 -13.76 33.60 -16.94
N LEU A 354 -13.36 32.50 -17.60
CA LEU A 354 -13.04 31.25 -16.91
C LEU A 354 -11.74 31.35 -16.12
N ALA A 355 -10.76 32.09 -16.63
CA ALA A 355 -9.45 32.22 -15.99
C ALA A 355 -9.52 32.88 -14.61
N GLY A 356 -8.75 32.37 -13.66
CA GLY A 356 -8.63 32.93 -12.32
C GLY A 356 -9.66 32.38 -11.34
N GLY A 357 -10.66 33.15 -10.95
CA GLY A 357 -11.61 32.80 -9.90
C GLY A 357 -12.43 31.53 -10.18
N ILE A 358 -12.90 31.34 -11.42
CA ILE A 358 -13.67 30.16 -11.82
C ILE A 358 -12.77 28.94 -11.86
N ASP A 359 -11.56 29.02 -12.43
CA ASP A 359 -10.58 27.94 -12.38
C ASP A 359 -10.31 27.49 -10.94
N GLN A 360 -10.09 28.45 -10.03
CA GLN A 360 -9.85 28.15 -8.61
C GLN A 360 -11.02 27.43 -7.94
N LEU A 361 -12.25 27.92 -8.16
CA LEU A 361 -13.47 27.31 -7.64
C LEU A 361 -13.63 25.86 -8.06
N VAL A 362 -13.57 25.64 -9.36
CA VAL A 362 -13.82 24.33 -9.96
C VAL A 362 -12.70 23.34 -9.59
N MET A 363 -11.44 23.77 -9.69
CA MET A 363 -10.30 22.91 -9.39
C MET A 363 -10.21 22.57 -7.91
N LYS A 364 -10.69 23.42 -6.98
CA LYS A 364 -10.81 23.08 -5.56
C LYS A 364 -11.89 22.04 -5.33
N ALA A 365 -13.04 22.14 -5.97
CA ALA A 365 -14.12 21.14 -5.87
C ALA A 365 -13.71 19.78 -6.42
N LEU A 366 -12.86 19.74 -7.46
CA LEU A 366 -12.39 18.52 -8.14
C LEU A 366 -11.12 17.90 -7.53
N ARG A 367 -10.61 18.40 -6.40
CA ARG A 367 -9.49 17.77 -5.71
C ARG A 367 -9.79 16.31 -5.41
N LYS A 368 -8.81 15.42 -5.65
CA LYS A 368 -8.99 13.98 -5.43
C LYS A 368 -9.19 13.68 -3.96
N GLU A 369 -8.44 14.34 -3.09
CA GLU A 369 -8.54 14.20 -1.64
C GLU A 369 -9.73 15.01 -1.11
N SER A 370 -10.68 14.34 -0.48
CA SER A 370 -11.91 14.95 0.05
C SER A 370 -11.64 16.12 1.00
N ARG A 371 -10.57 16.05 1.82
CA ARG A 371 -10.19 17.09 2.79
C ARG A 371 -9.65 18.37 2.15
N ARG A 372 -9.20 18.32 0.89
CA ARG A 372 -8.71 19.48 0.12
C ARG A 372 -9.80 20.15 -0.69
N ARG A 373 -11.01 19.58 -0.72
CA ARG A 373 -12.19 20.17 -1.33
C ARG A 373 -12.83 21.21 -0.40
N TYR A 374 -13.95 21.76 -0.81
CA TYR A 374 -14.84 22.46 0.09
C TYR A 374 -15.42 21.44 1.10
N ARG A 375 -15.51 21.84 2.36
CA ARG A 375 -16.03 20.98 3.45
C ARG A 375 -17.52 20.71 3.32
N SER A 376 -18.25 21.64 2.65
CA SER A 376 -19.67 21.55 2.42
C SER A 376 -20.06 22.21 1.09
N ALA A 377 -21.25 21.88 0.57
CA ALA A 377 -21.84 22.56 -0.57
C ALA A 377 -22.11 24.05 -0.27
N GLU A 378 -22.29 24.43 1.00
CA GLU A 378 -22.45 25.83 1.42
C GLU A 378 -21.16 26.63 1.22
N GLU A 379 -19.98 26.10 1.59
CA GLU A 379 -18.70 26.77 1.32
C GLU A 379 -18.46 26.98 -0.19
N LEU A 380 -18.85 26.03 -1.02
CA LEU A 380 -18.79 26.17 -2.48
C LEU A 380 -19.72 27.27 -2.96
N ARG A 381 -20.96 27.30 -2.44
CA ARG A 381 -21.97 28.36 -2.75
C ARG A 381 -21.49 29.77 -2.35
N GLU A 382 -20.87 29.90 -1.18
CA GLU A 382 -20.30 31.17 -0.70
C GLU A 382 -19.18 31.66 -1.62
N ASP A 383 -18.31 30.78 -2.09
CA ASP A 383 -17.24 31.17 -3.00
C ASP A 383 -17.77 31.53 -4.40
N ILE A 384 -18.82 30.84 -4.88
CA ILE A 384 -19.54 31.26 -6.09
C ILE A 384 -20.13 32.67 -5.91
N ALA A 385 -20.73 32.93 -4.76
CA ALA A 385 -21.30 34.25 -4.46
C ALA A 385 -20.19 35.32 -4.40
N ARG A 386 -19.07 35.08 -3.77
CA ARG A 386 -17.89 35.98 -3.77
C ARG A 386 -17.44 36.33 -5.18
N HIS A 387 -17.30 35.28 -6.03
CA HIS A 387 -16.92 35.49 -7.44
C HIS A 387 -17.96 36.38 -8.19
N LEU A 388 -19.26 36.11 -8.01
CA LEU A 388 -20.34 36.89 -8.61
C LEU A 388 -20.34 38.33 -8.13
N ASP A 389 -19.91 38.61 -6.90
CA ASP A 389 -19.75 39.93 -6.32
C ASP A 389 -18.42 40.61 -6.68
N GLY A 390 -17.57 39.99 -7.49
CA GLY A 390 -16.24 40.49 -7.85
C GLY A 390 -15.24 40.49 -6.69
N ARG A 391 -15.50 39.72 -5.61
CA ARG A 391 -14.62 39.53 -4.46
C ARG A 391 -13.69 38.32 -4.69
N PRO A 392 -12.48 38.35 -4.11
CA PRO A 392 -11.58 37.17 -4.19
C PRO A 392 -12.24 35.92 -3.61
N VAL A 393 -12.12 34.80 -4.30
CA VAL A 393 -12.55 33.49 -3.81
C VAL A 393 -11.63 32.99 -2.71
N SER A 394 -12.12 32.15 -1.80
CA SER A 394 -11.33 31.58 -0.72
C SER A 394 -10.46 30.41 -1.20
N ALA A 395 -10.74 29.88 -2.39
CA ALA A 395 -9.94 28.83 -3.02
C ALA A 395 -8.52 29.36 -3.30
N PRO A 396 -7.47 28.60 -2.95
CA PRO A 396 -6.09 29.00 -3.22
C PRO A 396 -5.87 29.15 -4.72
N ALA A 397 -4.97 30.07 -5.11
CA ALA A 397 -4.61 30.23 -6.50
C ALA A 397 -4.16 28.90 -7.10
N TYR A 398 -4.79 28.51 -8.20
CA TYR A 398 -4.39 27.31 -8.94
C TYR A 398 -3.19 27.68 -9.81
N PHE A 399 -2.04 27.18 -9.45
CA PHE A 399 -0.87 27.20 -10.33
C PHE A 399 -0.87 25.84 -11.06
N PRO A 400 -1.15 25.79 -12.39
CA PRO A 400 -0.97 24.56 -13.14
C PRO A 400 0.49 24.16 -13.02
N ALA A 401 0.75 22.92 -12.61
CA ALA A 401 2.09 22.37 -12.68
C ALA A 401 2.61 22.57 -14.11
N PRO A 402 3.82 23.13 -14.31
CA PRO A 402 4.32 23.38 -15.66
C PRO A 402 4.31 22.08 -16.43
N ARG A 403 3.67 22.09 -17.62
CA ARG A 403 3.71 20.94 -18.54
C ARG A 403 5.17 20.54 -18.73
N PRO A 404 5.56 19.29 -18.55
CA PRO A 404 6.92 18.87 -18.84
C PRO A 404 7.17 19.09 -20.33
N ARG A 405 7.97 20.12 -20.66
CA ARG A 405 8.57 20.23 -21.99
C ARG A 405 9.37 18.95 -22.22
N LYS A 406 9.17 18.29 -23.35
CA LYS A 406 10.05 17.22 -23.83
C LYS A 406 11.47 17.79 -23.99
N SER A 407 12.26 17.73 -22.94
CA SER A 407 13.70 17.97 -23.00
C SER A 407 14.35 17.30 -21.82
N ALA A 408 15.18 16.32 -22.12
CA ALA A 408 16.20 15.66 -21.30
C ALA A 408 15.81 15.11 -19.91
N PRO A 409 16.44 14.04 -19.44
CA PRO A 409 16.02 13.29 -18.28
C PRO A 409 16.18 14.12 -17.00
N ALA A 410 15.07 14.55 -16.40
CA ALA A 410 15.03 15.15 -15.07
C ALA A 410 14.91 14.05 -14.00
N ASP A 411 15.98 13.31 -13.83
CA ASP A 411 16.07 12.24 -12.81
C ASP A 411 16.66 12.70 -11.45
N ALA A 412 16.56 14.00 -11.12
CA ALA A 412 17.27 14.51 -9.94
C ALA A 412 16.44 15.25 -8.88
N ALA A 413 15.10 15.18 -8.87
CA ALA A 413 14.29 15.94 -7.89
C ALA A 413 13.02 15.25 -7.36
N ALA A 414 12.85 13.95 -7.48
CA ALA A 414 11.84 13.20 -6.72
C ALA A 414 12.52 12.66 -5.47
N GLY A 415 12.28 13.27 -4.31
CA GLY A 415 12.78 12.77 -3.03
C GLY A 415 12.42 11.29 -2.83
N GLU A 416 13.34 10.54 -2.23
CA GLU A 416 13.17 9.13 -1.89
C GLU A 416 11.90 8.94 -1.05
N LYS A 417 11.00 8.03 -1.47
CA LYS A 417 9.79 7.68 -0.72
C LYS A 417 10.12 6.66 0.36
N THR A 418 9.44 6.75 1.51
CA THR A 418 9.66 5.83 2.63
C THR A 418 8.43 4.99 2.89
N LEU A 419 8.60 3.68 3.03
CA LEU A 419 7.54 2.68 3.20
C LEU A 419 7.82 1.76 4.38
N ALA A 420 6.79 1.44 5.14
CA ALA A 420 6.77 0.29 6.06
C ALA A 420 5.71 -0.70 5.60
N VAL A 421 6.07 -1.97 5.49
CA VAL A 421 5.15 -3.08 5.25
C VAL A 421 4.93 -3.77 6.59
N LEU A 422 3.73 -3.61 7.16
CA LEU A 422 3.40 -4.23 8.45
C LEU A 422 3.13 -5.73 8.27
N PRO A 423 3.38 -6.56 9.30
CA PRO A 423 2.99 -7.96 9.29
C PRO A 423 1.50 -8.10 9.00
N LEU A 424 1.14 -8.94 8.02
CA LEU A 424 -0.26 -9.11 7.61
C LEU A 424 -1.02 -9.91 8.66
N LYS A 425 -2.19 -9.43 9.06
CA LYS A 425 -3.01 -10.00 10.13
C LYS A 425 -3.80 -11.21 9.64
N LEU A 426 -3.66 -12.36 10.30
CA LEU A 426 -4.43 -13.55 9.98
C LEU A 426 -5.83 -13.46 10.61
N LEU A 427 -6.88 -13.49 9.77
CA LEU A 427 -8.27 -13.61 10.18
C LEU A 427 -8.65 -15.09 10.28
N ASN A 428 -9.17 -15.55 11.44
CA ASN A 428 -9.50 -16.93 11.75
C ASN A 428 -8.27 -17.85 11.84
N PRO A 429 -7.43 -17.72 12.89
CA PRO A 429 -6.42 -18.74 13.16
C PRO A 429 -7.11 -20.08 13.42
N PRO A 430 -6.55 -21.23 12.94
CA PRO A 430 -7.10 -22.55 13.20
C PRO A 430 -7.17 -22.81 14.72
N ALA A 431 -8.25 -23.46 15.16
CA ALA A 431 -8.57 -23.69 16.58
C ALA A 431 -7.60 -24.64 17.29
N ASP A 432 -6.86 -25.45 16.56
CA ASP A 432 -5.87 -26.39 17.07
C ASP A 432 -4.48 -25.78 16.91
N GLY A 433 -3.93 -25.15 17.96
CA GLY A 433 -2.51 -24.84 18.20
C GLY A 433 -1.49 -24.89 17.04
N ASP A 434 -1.93 -24.91 15.80
CA ASP A 434 -1.09 -24.97 14.60
C ASP A 434 -0.33 -23.64 14.45
N THR A 435 0.89 -23.65 14.99
CA THR A 435 1.90 -22.59 14.81
C THR A 435 2.22 -22.33 13.34
N GLY A 436 1.72 -23.18 12.42
CA GLY A 436 1.94 -23.10 10.98
C GLY A 436 1.26 -21.95 10.25
N ALA A 437 0.25 -21.29 10.82
CA ALA A 437 -0.44 -20.21 10.13
C ALA A 437 0.09 -18.80 10.49
N GLY A 438 0.72 -18.66 11.68
CA GLY A 438 1.24 -17.36 12.16
C GLY A 438 2.43 -16.83 11.33
N PHE A 439 3.23 -17.73 10.73
CA PHE A 439 4.40 -17.33 9.92
C PHE A 439 4.03 -16.63 8.61
N LEU A 440 2.85 -16.93 8.03
CA LEU A 440 2.45 -16.39 6.73
C LEU A 440 2.38 -14.85 6.73
N GLY A 441 1.83 -14.26 7.78
CA GLY A 441 1.69 -12.80 7.86
C GLY A 441 3.03 -12.07 7.91
N VAL A 442 3.97 -12.60 8.70
CA VAL A 442 5.33 -12.06 8.83
C VAL A 442 6.15 -12.42 7.59
N GLY A 443 6.07 -13.68 7.13
CA GLY A 443 6.84 -14.16 6.00
C GLY A 443 6.51 -13.42 4.70
N LEU A 444 5.23 -13.23 4.40
CA LEU A 444 4.81 -12.49 3.22
C LEU A 444 5.20 -11.00 3.29
N ALA A 445 5.10 -10.39 4.48
CA ALA A 445 5.59 -9.04 4.67
C ALA A 445 7.11 -8.94 4.46
N ASP A 446 7.89 -9.91 4.96
CA ASP A 446 9.35 -9.98 4.76
C ASP A 446 9.72 -10.14 3.28
N ALA A 447 9.02 -10.99 2.54
CA ALA A 447 9.22 -11.16 1.11
C ALA A 447 8.95 -9.86 0.33
N LEU A 448 7.84 -9.18 0.64
CA LEU A 448 7.52 -7.87 0.06
C LEU A 448 8.58 -6.82 0.40
N ILE A 449 9.04 -6.75 1.65
CA ILE A 449 10.11 -5.85 2.09
C ILE A 449 11.39 -6.12 1.29
N THR A 450 11.81 -7.38 1.20
CA THR A 450 13.02 -7.76 0.47
C THR A 450 12.94 -7.34 -0.99
N ARG A 451 11.83 -7.60 -1.66
CA ARG A 451 11.64 -7.29 -3.08
C ARG A 451 11.52 -5.78 -3.33
N LEU A 452 10.71 -5.07 -2.54
CA LEU A 452 10.51 -3.63 -2.68
C LEU A 452 11.77 -2.83 -2.31
N SER A 453 12.64 -3.34 -1.45
CA SER A 453 13.92 -2.69 -1.09
C SER A 453 14.90 -2.60 -2.25
N ASN A 454 14.72 -3.41 -3.33
CA ASN A 454 15.52 -3.33 -4.55
C ASN A 454 15.13 -2.12 -5.44
N VAL A 455 14.02 -1.44 -5.16
CA VAL A 455 13.63 -0.21 -5.85
C VAL A 455 14.38 0.98 -5.25
N ARG A 456 15.34 1.53 -5.99
CA ARG A 456 16.30 2.55 -5.48
C ARG A 456 15.66 3.82 -4.91
N ARG A 457 14.49 4.21 -5.42
CA ARG A 457 13.75 5.40 -4.99
C ARG A 457 12.78 5.15 -3.83
N LEU A 458 12.79 3.93 -3.27
CA LEU A 458 11.90 3.51 -2.21
C LEU A 458 12.71 2.99 -1.02
N ALA A 459 12.78 3.78 0.06
CA ALA A 459 13.38 3.34 1.32
C ALA A 459 12.37 2.53 2.13
N VAL A 460 12.51 1.21 2.11
CA VAL A 460 11.62 0.28 2.83
C VAL A 460 12.18 -0.02 4.21
N ARG A 461 11.33 0.07 5.24
CA ARG A 461 11.72 -0.34 6.60
C ARG A 461 11.94 -1.85 6.64
N PRO A 462 13.04 -2.35 7.24
CA PRO A 462 13.30 -3.78 7.31
C PRO A 462 12.30 -4.50 8.21
N THR A 463 12.19 -5.80 8.05
CA THR A 463 11.27 -6.65 8.83
C THR A 463 11.49 -6.53 10.33
N SER A 464 12.74 -6.43 10.78
CA SER A 464 13.09 -6.22 12.20
C SER A 464 12.44 -5.00 12.84
N ALA A 465 12.25 -3.93 12.07
CA ALA A 465 11.62 -2.70 12.55
C ALA A 465 10.10 -2.82 12.70
N VAL A 466 9.46 -3.66 11.88
CA VAL A 466 7.99 -3.76 11.82
C VAL A 466 7.41 -4.91 12.65
N LEU A 467 8.23 -5.86 13.12
CA LEU A 467 7.77 -7.03 13.89
C LEU A 467 7.03 -6.70 15.17
N ARG A 468 7.33 -5.58 15.83
CA ARG A 468 6.65 -5.14 17.04
C ARG A 468 5.16 -4.84 16.84
N TYR A 469 4.71 -4.72 15.59
CA TYR A 469 3.33 -4.44 15.20
C TYR A 469 2.53 -5.69 14.80
N THR A 470 2.96 -6.88 15.23
CA THR A 470 2.28 -8.16 14.95
C THR A 470 0.94 -8.36 15.65
N GLY A 471 0.52 -7.46 16.56
CA GLY A 471 -0.73 -7.55 17.31
C GLY A 471 -1.98 -7.17 16.51
N ALA A 472 -3.15 -7.75 16.90
CA ALA A 472 -4.41 -7.61 16.16
C ALA A 472 -5.01 -6.20 16.15
N ASP A 473 -4.67 -5.32 17.10
CA ASP A 473 -5.33 -4.03 17.34
C ASP A 473 -4.46 -2.80 17.08
N GLY A 474 -3.34 -2.95 16.34
CA GLY A 474 -2.42 -1.84 16.08
C GLY A 474 -2.98 -0.80 15.12
N ASP A 475 -2.86 0.49 15.47
CA ASP A 475 -3.08 1.63 14.56
C ASP A 475 -1.95 1.68 13.51
N PRO A 476 -2.22 1.35 12.21
CA PRO A 476 -1.17 1.38 11.18
C PRO A 476 -0.61 2.78 10.94
N LEU A 477 -1.40 3.82 11.14
CA LEU A 477 -0.93 5.20 11.02
C LEU A 477 -0.04 5.59 12.21
N GLY A 478 -0.35 5.08 13.42
CA GLY A 478 0.52 5.20 14.60
C GLY A 478 1.86 4.53 14.38
N ALA A 479 1.86 3.29 13.86
CA ALA A 479 3.06 2.57 13.48
C ALA A 479 3.89 3.35 12.44
N GLY A 480 3.25 3.91 11.42
CA GLY A 480 3.92 4.71 10.40
C GLY A 480 4.57 5.97 10.95
N ARG A 481 3.93 6.65 11.90
CA ARG A 481 4.49 7.82 12.60
C ARG A 481 5.71 7.44 13.45
N GLU A 482 5.63 6.34 14.20
CA GLU A 482 6.73 5.83 15.02
C GLU A 482 7.93 5.38 14.16
N LEU A 483 7.66 4.70 13.04
CA LEU A 483 8.66 4.28 12.06
C LEU A 483 9.22 5.44 11.22
N GLY A 484 8.61 6.62 11.28
CA GLY A 484 9.03 7.80 10.52
C GLY A 484 8.93 7.59 9.01
N VAL A 485 7.89 6.93 8.52
CA VAL A 485 7.68 6.68 7.09
C VAL A 485 6.55 7.54 6.52
N GLN A 486 6.59 7.75 5.19
CA GLN A 486 5.51 8.44 4.47
C GLN A 486 4.34 7.52 4.20
N PHE A 487 4.61 6.22 3.95
CA PHE A 487 3.60 5.25 3.57
C PHE A 487 3.68 4.00 4.44
N VAL A 488 2.51 3.42 4.71
CA VAL A 488 2.38 2.13 5.41
C VAL A 488 1.52 1.19 4.58
N LEU A 489 2.03 -0.01 4.31
CA LEU A 489 1.25 -1.12 3.77
C LEU A 489 0.74 -1.95 4.96
N ASP A 490 -0.56 -1.96 5.18
CA ASP A 490 -1.26 -2.79 6.16
C ASP A 490 -2.16 -3.79 5.44
N GLY A 491 -2.40 -4.97 6.03
CA GLY A 491 -3.23 -5.95 5.38
C GLY A 491 -3.67 -7.10 6.27
N ARG A 492 -4.55 -7.91 5.68
CA ARG A 492 -5.16 -9.06 6.35
C ARG A 492 -5.14 -10.28 5.43
N ILE A 493 -4.89 -11.44 6.00
CA ILE A 493 -4.93 -12.74 5.33
C ILE A 493 -6.12 -13.53 5.86
N ARG A 494 -6.93 -14.09 4.97
CA ARG A 494 -7.97 -15.04 5.28
C ARG A 494 -7.69 -16.35 4.53
N ARG A 495 -7.52 -17.44 5.26
CA ARG A 495 -7.37 -18.77 4.69
C ARG A 495 -8.68 -19.54 4.82
N ALA A 496 -9.12 -20.20 3.73
CA ALA A 496 -10.29 -21.06 3.69
C ALA A 496 -9.90 -22.33 2.89
N GLY A 497 -9.45 -23.37 3.61
CA GLY A 497 -8.90 -24.58 2.99
C GLY A 497 -7.61 -24.26 2.21
N GLU A 498 -7.61 -24.57 0.91
CA GLU A 498 -6.49 -24.30 0.00
C GLU A 498 -6.50 -22.86 -0.57
N ARG A 499 -7.55 -22.07 -0.34
CA ARG A 499 -7.62 -20.70 -0.85
C ARG A 499 -7.14 -19.70 0.18
N ILE A 500 -6.34 -18.74 -0.29
CA ILE A 500 -5.88 -17.58 0.47
C ILE A 500 -6.45 -16.33 -0.17
N ARG A 501 -7.06 -15.50 0.68
CA ARG A 501 -7.43 -14.14 0.33
C ARG A 501 -6.56 -13.18 1.10
N VAL A 502 -5.85 -12.31 0.41
CA VAL A 502 -5.06 -11.23 0.99
C VAL A 502 -5.67 -9.91 0.61
N THR A 503 -5.99 -9.10 1.61
CA THR A 503 -6.46 -7.73 1.41
C THR A 503 -5.42 -6.79 2.00
N VAL A 504 -4.91 -5.87 1.21
CA VAL A 504 -3.89 -4.89 1.61
C VAL A 504 -4.32 -3.48 1.28
N GLN A 505 -3.84 -2.53 2.06
CA GLN A 505 -4.03 -1.10 1.83
C GLN A 505 -2.72 -0.35 2.05
N LEU A 506 -2.43 0.59 1.16
CA LEU A 506 -1.30 1.50 1.25
C LEU A 506 -1.80 2.84 1.80
N LEU A 507 -1.33 3.21 2.97
CA LEU A 507 -1.77 4.40 3.69
C LEU A 507 -0.71 5.50 3.62
N ASP A 508 -1.09 6.74 3.31
CA ASP A 508 -0.25 7.91 3.55
C ASP A 508 -0.33 8.30 5.03
N VAL A 509 0.80 8.27 5.72
CA VAL A 509 0.89 8.51 7.17
C VAL A 509 0.58 9.96 7.55
N ARG A 510 0.91 10.92 6.68
CA ARG A 510 0.65 12.36 6.90
C ARG A 510 -0.80 12.71 6.67
N GLU A 511 -1.38 12.14 5.61
CA GLU A 511 -2.74 12.45 5.20
C GLU A 511 -3.76 11.54 5.92
N GLY A 512 -3.33 10.42 6.46
CA GLY A 512 -4.18 9.41 7.10
C GLY A 512 -5.16 8.77 6.11
N ALA A 513 -4.84 8.82 4.81
CA ALA A 513 -5.68 8.35 3.72
C ALA A 513 -5.08 7.10 3.05
N SER A 514 -5.94 6.22 2.54
CA SER A 514 -5.50 5.12 1.68
C SER A 514 -5.13 5.66 0.30
N VAL A 515 -3.89 5.44 -0.11
CA VAL A 515 -3.36 5.79 -1.44
C VAL A 515 -3.73 4.71 -2.45
N TRP A 516 -3.72 3.46 -2.00
CA TRP A 516 -4.04 2.30 -2.82
C TRP A 516 -4.54 1.17 -1.92
N ALA A 517 -5.43 0.34 -2.45
CA ALA A 517 -5.87 -0.90 -1.83
C ALA A 517 -5.99 -2.00 -2.87
N GLY A 518 -5.66 -3.24 -2.49
CA GLY A 518 -5.72 -4.41 -3.35
C GLY A 518 -6.28 -5.61 -2.62
N GLN A 519 -7.00 -6.45 -3.36
CA GLN A 519 -7.44 -7.76 -2.92
C GLN A 519 -6.92 -8.79 -3.90
N PHE A 520 -6.37 -9.88 -3.37
CA PHE A 520 -5.78 -10.97 -4.11
C PHE A 520 -6.40 -12.27 -3.61
N ASP A 521 -6.91 -13.07 -4.54
CA ASP A 521 -7.55 -14.36 -4.27
C ASP A 521 -6.80 -15.44 -5.04
N GLU A 522 -6.01 -16.26 -4.33
CA GLU A 522 -5.18 -17.31 -4.93
C GLU A 522 -5.31 -18.63 -4.18
N THR A 523 -4.86 -19.72 -4.80
CA THR A 523 -4.66 -20.98 -4.10
C THR A 523 -3.38 -20.92 -3.26
N PHE A 524 -3.30 -21.71 -2.19
CA PHE A 524 -2.09 -21.75 -1.33
C PHE A 524 -0.84 -22.17 -2.11
N THR A 525 -0.99 -22.92 -3.17
CA THR A 525 0.07 -23.32 -4.09
C THR A 525 0.59 -22.17 -4.94
N ASP A 526 -0.15 -21.05 -5.07
CA ASP A 526 0.18 -19.91 -5.90
C ASP A 526 0.64 -18.68 -5.09
N VAL A 527 1.13 -18.88 -3.86
CA VAL A 527 1.64 -17.78 -2.98
C VAL A 527 2.76 -16.97 -3.66
N LEU A 528 3.53 -17.58 -4.56
CA LEU A 528 4.55 -16.89 -5.36
C LEU A 528 3.94 -15.85 -6.31
N SER A 529 2.87 -16.22 -7.02
CA SER A 529 2.16 -15.30 -7.92
C SER A 529 1.50 -14.15 -7.14
N LEU A 530 1.00 -14.45 -5.94
CA LEU A 530 0.44 -13.47 -5.02
C LEU A 530 1.49 -12.42 -4.61
N GLU A 531 2.70 -12.85 -4.25
CA GLU A 531 3.81 -11.95 -3.88
C GLU A 531 4.26 -11.10 -5.05
N ASP A 532 4.37 -11.69 -6.27
CA ASP A 532 4.72 -10.98 -7.50
C ASP A 532 3.74 -9.83 -7.78
N ASP A 533 2.45 -10.13 -7.79
CA ASP A 533 1.39 -9.17 -8.07
C ASP A 533 1.32 -8.06 -7.01
N MET A 534 1.45 -8.42 -5.75
CA MET A 534 1.45 -7.44 -4.66
C MET A 534 2.66 -6.50 -4.76
N SER A 535 3.86 -7.03 -4.97
CA SER A 535 5.09 -6.25 -5.07
C SER A 535 5.04 -5.27 -6.25
N ALA A 536 4.59 -5.74 -7.43
CA ALA A 536 4.46 -4.92 -8.63
C ALA A 536 3.46 -3.78 -8.41
N ARG A 537 2.27 -4.08 -7.90
CA ARG A 537 1.21 -3.06 -7.69
C ARG A 537 1.56 -2.04 -6.61
N VAL A 538 2.21 -2.46 -5.52
CA VAL A 538 2.68 -1.53 -4.48
C VAL A 538 3.77 -0.61 -5.03
N ALA A 539 4.73 -1.16 -5.77
CA ALA A 539 5.78 -0.37 -6.40
C ALA A 539 5.23 0.64 -7.42
N GLU A 540 4.27 0.23 -8.26
CA GLU A 540 3.60 1.10 -9.24
C GLU A 540 2.77 2.21 -8.56
N ALA A 541 2.08 1.89 -7.46
CA ALA A 541 1.33 2.87 -6.68
C ALA A 541 2.21 3.96 -6.06
N LEU A 542 3.44 3.58 -5.67
CA LEU A 542 4.40 4.51 -5.08
C LEU A 542 5.25 5.22 -6.12
N ILE A 543 5.66 4.55 -7.19
CA ILE A 543 6.60 5.05 -8.20
C ILE A 543 5.97 4.94 -9.59
N PRO A 544 5.38 6.02 -10.12
CA PRO A 544 4.63 6.00 -11.39
C PRO A 544 5.42 5.58 -12.62
N ARG A 545 6.76 5.60 -12.57
CA ARG A 545 7.65 5.17 -13.65
C ARG A 545 8.84 4.42 -13.07
N LEU A 546 8.71 3.12 -12.99
CA LEU A 546 9.84 2.22 -12.72
C LEU A 546 10.75 2.16 -13.95
N SER A 547 12.06 2.16 -13.74
CA SER A 547 13.05 1.90 -14.81
C SER A 547 12.93 0.45 -15.31
N GLY A 548 13.54 0.16 -16.47
CA GLY A 548 13.60 -1.21 -17.00
C GLY A 548 14.26 -2.16 -16.01
N ASP A 549 15.38 -1.74 -15.42
CA ASP A 549 16.14 -2.52 -14.45
C ASP A 549 15.33 -2.75 -13.15
N GLU A 550 14.62 -1.72 -12.63
CA GLU A 550 13.77 -1.86 -11.44
C GLU A 550 12.61 -2.85 -11.68
N ARG A 551 11.98 -2.82 -12.88
CA ARG A 551 10.95 -3.79 -13.25
C ARG A 551 11.51 -5.21 -13.33
N GLN A 552 12.69 -5.36 -13.93
CA GLN A 552 13.34 -6.67 -14.03
C GLN A 552 13.68 -7.24 -12.65
N GLN A 553 14.18 -6.41 -11.74
CA GLN A 553 14.48 -6.81 -10.36
C GLN A 553 13.20 -7.17 -9.58
N LEU A 554 12.12 -6.41 -9.73
CA LEU A 554 10.83 -6.72 -9.12
C LEU A 554 10.19 -8.00 -9.70
N ALA A 555 10.40 -8.30 -10.97
CA ALA A 555 9.87 -9.50 -11.61
C ALA A 555 10.72 -10.75 -11.34
N LYS A 556 11.89 -10.60 -10.72
CA LYS A 556 12.81 -11.72 -10.48
C LYS A 556 12.30 -12.61 -9.37
N ARG A 557 11.95 -13.86 -9.69
CA ARG A 557 11.59 -14.88 -8.71
C ARG A 557 12.85 -15.52 -8.13
N GLY A 558 12.86 -15.74 -6.82
CA GLY A 558 13.95 -16.47 -6.17
C GLY A 558 13.89 -17.98 -6.41
N THR A 559 12.67 -18.52 -6.58
CA THR A 559 12.39 -19.92 -6.91
C THR A 559 11.02 -20.05 -7.54
N ASP A 560 10.82 -21.08 -8.37
CA ASP A 560 9.49 -21.45 -8.91
C ASP A 560 8.82 -22.58 -8.08
N ASN A 561 9.47 -23.06 -7.01
CA ASN A 561 8.97 -24.13 -6.16
C ASN A 561 8.23 -23.55 -4.93
N PRO A 562 6.90 -23.69 -4.83
CA PRO A 562 6.12 -23.12 -3.74
C PRO A 562 6.48 -23.69 -2.36
N GLU A 563 6.82 -24.99 -2.27
CA GLU A 563 7.20 -25.60 -1.00
C GLU A 563 8.57 -25.10 -0.52
N ALA A 564 9.51 -24.87 -1.44
CA ALA A 564 10.80 -24.27 -1.11
C ALA A 564 10.64 -22.81 -0.64
N PHE A 565 9.76 -22.06 -1.29
CA PHE A 565 9.42 -20.69 -0.88
C PHE A 565 8.78 -20.67 0.51
N GLU A 566 7.81 -21.54 0.78
CA GLU A 566 7.20 -21.66 2.12
C GLU A 566 8.25 -21.99 3.18
N ALA A 567 9.14 -22.96 2.92
CA ALA A 567 10.22 -23.30 3.83
C ALA A 567 11.14 -22.09 4.11
N TYR A 568 11.47 -21.31 3.08
CA TYR A 568 12.24 -20.09 3.22
C TYR A 568 11.50 -19.04 4.08
N LEU A 569 10.22 -18.79 3.85
CA LEU A 569 9.42 -17.85 4.66
C LEU A 569 9.35 -18.25 6.14
N ARG A 570 9.24 -19.57 6.43
CA ARG A 570 9.34 -20.10 7.81
C ARG A 570 10.71 -19.83 8.40
N GLY A 571 11.76 -20.04 7.60
CA GLY A 571 13.13 -19.71 8.01
C GLY A 571 13.28 -18.23 8.37
N ARG A 572 12.75 -17.33 7.55
CA ARG A 572 12.74 -15.88 7.82
C ARG A 572 11.96 -15.52 9.06
N TYR A 573 10.82 -16.14 9.28
CA TYR A 573 10.02 -15.95 10.51
C TYR A 573 10.83 -16.31 11.76
N HIS A 574 11.46 -17.49 11.81
CA HIS A 574 12.28 -17.95 12.93
C HIS A 574 13.54 -17.09 13.10
N TRP A 575 14.19 -16.71 12.01
CA TRP A 575 15.32 -15.78 12.01
C TRP A 575 15.02 -14.46 12.71
N ASN A 576 13.86 -13.89 12.40
CA ASN A 576 13.43 -12.61 12.94
C ASN A 576 13.01 -12.66 14.42
N ALA A 577 12.83 -13.85 15.01
CA ALA A 577 12.62 -14.01 16.46
C ALA A 577 13.85 -13.61 17.29
N PHE A 578 15.04 -13.61 16.67
CA PHE A 578 16.32 -13.18 17.25
C PHE A 578 16.68 -13.92 18.56
N THR A 579 16.37 -15.21 18.62
CA THR A 579 16.72 -16.12 19.71
C THR A 579 17.60 -17.28 19.20
N MET A 580 18.33 -17.93 20.08
CA MET A 580 19.18 -19.08 19.68
C MET A 580 18.36 -20.24 19.12
N GLU A 581 17.21 -20.50 19.72
CA GLU A 581 16.25 -21.49 19.22
C GLU A 581 15.71 -21.09 17.84
N GLY A 582 15.34 -19.82 17.68
CA GLY A 582 14.87 -19.28 16.40
C GLY A 582 15.92 -19.38 15.30
N PHE A 583 17.19 -19.11 15.60
CA PHE A 583 18.28 -19.30 14.62
C PHE A 583 18.45 -20.77 14.21
N ALA A 584 18.36 -21.71 15.16
CA ALA A 584 18.46 -23.15 14.84
C ALA A 584 17.29 -23.61 13.96
N GLU A 585 16.06 -23.21 14.26
CA GLU A 585 14.87 -23.50 13.44
C GLU A 585 14.96 -22.84 12.04
N ALA A 586 15.51 -21.63 11.96
CA ALA A 586 15.73 -20.96 10.68
C ALA A 586 16.67 -21.76 9.77
N LEU A 587 17.79 -22.28 10.32
CA LEU A 587 18.71 -23.13 9.56
C LEU A 587 18.02 -24.37 9.00
N VAL A 588 17.24 -25.09 9.82
CA VAL A 588 16.49 -26.28 9.38
C VAL A 588 15.55 -25.93 8.22
N CYS A 589 14.86 -24.79 8.32
CA CYS A 589 13.97 -24.34 7.28
C CYS A 589 14.71 -23.95 5.98
N TYR A 590 15.84 -23.25 6.08
CA TYR A 590 16.65 -22.91 4.89
C TYR A 590 17.27 -24.15 4.25
N GLN A 591 17.75 -25.11 5.03
CA GLN A 591 18.25 -26.41 4.52
C GLN A 591 17.14 -27.17 3.79
N ARG A 592 15.91 -27.16 4.32
CA ARG A 592 14.77 -27.74 3.62
C ARG A 592 14.48 -26.99 2.30
N ALA A 593 14.55 -25.65 2.29
CA ALA A 593 14.33 -24.86 1.08
C ALA A 593 15.33 -25.21 -0.03
N VAL A 594 16.64 -25.33 0.28
CA VAL A 594 17.66 -25.70 -0.71
C VAL A 594 17.60 -27.20 -1.10
N ALA A 595 17.06 -28.07 -0.26
CA ALA A 595 16.80 -29.45 -0.62
C ALA A 595 15.66 -29.59 -1.63
N LEU A 596 14.61 -28.72 -1.51
CA LEU A 596 13.47 -28.69 -2.43
C LEU A 596 13.79 -27.92 -3.73
N ALA A 597 14.62 -26.88 -3.65
CA ALA A 597 15.07 -26.07 -4.79
C ALA A 597 16.58 -25.78 -4.66
N PRO A 598 17.44 -26.61 -5.23
CA PRO A 598 18.91 -26.49 -5.14
C PRO A 598 19.49 -25.22 -5.82
N ASP A 599 18.66 -24.50 -6.56
CA ASP A 599 18.97 -23.23 -7.23
C ASP A 599 18.46 -22.01 -6.48
N TYR A 600 17.90 -22.17 -5.27
CA TYR A 600 17.33 -21.09 -4.49
C TYR A 600 18.41 -20.24 -3.78
N ALA A 601 18.94 -19.21 -4.45
CA ALA A 601 20.04 -18.37 -3.99
C ALA A 601 19.79 -17.70 -2.63
N LEU A 602 18.58 -17.14 -2.39
CA LEU A 602 18.22 -16.49 -1.11
C LEU A 602 18.29 -17.44 0.08
N ALA A 603 17.95 -18.72 -0.09
CA ALA A 603 18.03 -19.70 0.99
C ALA A 603 19.48 -20.01 1.36
N TYR A 604 20.38 -20.07 0.37
CA TYR A 604 21.82 -20.19 0.63
C TYR A 604 22.39 -18.94 1.32
N ALA A 605 21.94 -17.74 0.96
CA ALA A 605 22.32 -16.51 1.65
C ALA A 605 21.85 -16.53 3.13
N GLY A 606 20.64 -17.03 3.41
CA GLY A 606 20.15 -17.23 4.77
C GLY A 606 20.98 -18.23 5.59
N ILE A 607 21.45 -19.33 4.98
CA ILE A 607 22.38 -20.28 5.61
C ILE A 607 23.72 -19.59 5.93
N ALA A 608 24.24 -18.78 5.00
CA ALA A 608 25.49 -18.05 5.20
C ALA A 608 25.38 -17.06 6.36
N ASP A 609 24.28 -16.29 6.44
CA ASP A 609 24.03 -15.36 7.52
C ASP A 609 23.95 -16.07 8.88
N TYR A 610 23.29 -17.22 8.95
CA TYR A 610 23.25 -18.03 10.17
C TYR A 610 24.64 -18.34 10.72
N TYR A 611 25.51 -18.86 9.89
CA TYR A 611 26.87 -19.21 10.31
C TYR A 611 27.71 -17.98 10.64
N ASN A 612 27.56 -16.88 9.93
CA ASN A 612 28.22 -15.61 10.23
C ASN A 612 27.85 -15.10 11.64
N TRP A 613 26.55 -15.16 12.00
CA TRP A 613 26.07 -14.74 13.31
C TRP A 613 26.56 -15.65 14.44
N LEU A 614 26.57 -16.97 14.27
CA LEU A 614 27.10 -17.89 15.29
C LEU A 614 28.56 -17.61 15.61
N GLY A 615 29.36 -17.28 14.60
CA GLY A 615 30.74 -16.90 14.79
C GLY A 615 30.87 -15.62 15.64
N ILE A 616 30.13 -14.55 15.31
CA ILE A 616 30.20 -13.26 16.03
C ILE A 616 29.90 -13.41 17.52
N TYR A 617 28.95 -14.23 17.91
CA TYR A 617 28.60 -14.48 19.31
C TYR A 617 29.50 -15.53 20.00
N ALA A 618 30.53 -16.03 19.30
CA ALA A 618 31.45 -17.06 19.81
C ALA A 618 30.70 -18.29 20.37
N VAL A 619 29.63 -18.71 19.71
CA VAL A 619 28.87 -19.92 20.06
C VAL A 619 29.62 -21.16 19.59
N LEU A 620 30.22 -21.07 18.40
CA LEU A 620 31.06 -22.12 17.78
C LEU A 620 32.42 -21.50 17.34
N PRO A 621 33.44 -22.32 17.09
CA PRO A 621 34.71 -21.87 16.54
C PRO A 621 34.51 -21.13 15.22
N PHE A 622 35.17 -19.96 15.07
CA PHE A 622 35.09 -19.18 13.84
C PHE A 622 35.57 -19.93 12.61
N ALA A 623 36.57 -20.78 12.74
CA ALA A 623 37.08 -21.58 11.62
C ALA A 623 35.98 -22.46 10.97
N ASP A 624 35.12 -23.04 11.81
CA ASP A 624 34.04 -23.94 11.35
C ASP A 624 32.88 -23.13 10.77
N THR A 625 32.47 -22.07 11.48
CA THR A 625 31.35 -21.26 11.06
C THR A 625 31.65 -20.44 9.81
N SER A 626 32.86 -19.85 9.70
CA SER A 626 33.24 -19.05 8.54
C SER A 626 33.43 -19.86 7.26
N ALA A 627 33.89 -21.11 7.37
CA ALA A 627 34.01 -22.04 6.24
C ALA A 627 32.61 -22.36 5.67
N ALA A 628 31.67 -22.74 6.55
CA ALA A 628 30.30 -23.04 6.16
C ALA A 628 29.56 -21.79 5.60
N ALA A 629 29.75 -20.63 6.23
CA ALA A 629 29.19 -19.37 5.74
C ALA A 629 29.70 -19.02 4.33
N ARG A 630 31.02 -19.17 4.11
CA ARG A 630 31.66 -18.88 2.83
C ARG A 630 31.22 -19.82 1.73
N GLU A 631 31.11 -21.11 1.99
CA GLU A 631 30.60 -22.11 1.04
C GLU A 631 29.18 -21.75 0.59
N ALA A 632 28.28 -21.52 1.55
CA ALA A 632 26.91 -21.19 1.25
C ALA A 632 26.80 -19.85 0.48
N ALA A 633 27.56 -18.82 0.90
CA ALA A 633 27.55 -17.52 0.23
C ALA A 633 28.11 -17.59 -1.21
N LEU A 634 29.18 -18.36 -1.45
CA LEU A 634 29.70 -18.59 -2.82
C LEU A 634 28.68 -19.28 -3.70
N LYS A 635 27.96 -20.26 -3.15
CA LYS A 635 26.88 -20.94 -3.87
C LYS A 635 25.75 -19.95 -4.21
N ALA A 636 25.36 -19.09 -3.26
CA ALA A 636 24.36 -18.07 -3.49
C ALA A 636 24.74 -17.08 -4.62
N VAL A 637 26.00 -16.58 -4.61
CA VAL A 637 26.53 -15.68 -5.66
C VAL A 637 26.63 -16.39 -7.01
N ALA A 638 27.00 -17.69 -7.04
CA ALA A 638 27.06 -18.45 -8.28
C ALA A 638 25.69 -18.68 -8.91
N LEU A 639 24.63 -18.75 -8.10
CA LEU A 639 23.24 -18.89 -8.54
C LEU A 639 22.64 -17.54 -8.93
N ASP A 640 22.99 -16.49 -8.22
CA ASP A 640 22.49 -15.14 -8.46
C ASP A 640 23.56 -14.07 -8.11
N ASP A 641 24.22 -13.54 -9.13
CA ASP A 641 25.27 -12.52 -9.00
C ASP A 641 24.71 -11.08 -8.83
N THR A 642 23.40 -10.94 -8.75
CA THR A 642 22.72 -9.65 -8.48
C THR A 642 22.15 -9.58 -7.05
N LEU A 643 22.36 -10.61 -6.24
CA LEU A 643 21.81 -10.73 -4.89
C LEU A 643 22.72 -10.01 -3.87
N ALA A 644 22.25 -8.89 -3.33
CA ALA A 644 22.98 -8.07 -2.36
C ALA A 644 23.28 -8.86 -1.06
N GLU A 645 22.34 -9.66 -0.59
CA GLU A 645 22.41 -10.51 0.58
C GLU A 645 23.58 -11.51 0.46
N ALA A 646 23.72 -12.12 -0.71
CA ALA A 646 24.81 -13.09 -0.96
C ALA A 646 26.18 -12.42 -0.91
N TYR A 647 26.34 -11.24 -1.50
CA TYR A 647 27.59 -10.49 -1.45
C TYR A 647 27.92 -9.98 -0.06
N ALA A 648 26.94 -9.56 0.73
CA ALA A 648 27.15 -9.12 2.09
C ALA A 648 27.64 -10.28 2.98
N ALA A 649 26.96 -11.44 2.91
CA ALA A 649 27.35 -12.61 3.64
C ALA A 649 28.72 -13.13 3.22
N LEU A 650 29.03 -13.15 1.91
CA LEU A 650 30.31 -13.57 1.36
C LEU A 650 31.45 -12.64 1.82
N GLY A 651 31.22 -11.32 1.80
CA GLY A 651 32.23 -10.36 2.22
C GLY A 651 32.64 -10.57 3.67
N PHE A 652 31.67 -10.73 4.56
CA PHE A 652 31.93 -10.95 5.97
C PHE A 652 32.61 -12.31 6.22
N ALA A 653 32.09 -13.40 5.64
CA ALA A 653 32.68 -14.73 5.76
C ALA A 653 34.12 -14.79 5.23
N THR A 654 34.42 -14.10 4.12
CA THR A 654 35.78 -14.04 3.54
C THR A 654 36.77 -13.35 4.49
N LEU A 655 36.36 -12.26 5.14
CA LEU A 655 37.21 -11.60 6.12
C LEU A 655 37.48 -12.50 7.33
N MET A 656 36.43 -13.15 7.85
CA MET A 656 36.55 -14.00 9.04
C MET A 656 37.33 -15.29 8.79
N HIS A 657 37.27 -15.85 7.57
CA HIS A 657 37.93 -17.11 7.21
C HIS A 657 39.39 -16.90 6.75
N ASP A 658 39.59 -15.94 5.83
CA ASP A 658 40.85 -15.79 5.09
C ASP A 658 41.67 -14.59 5.52
N PHE A 659 41.11 -13.70 6.34
CA PHE A 659 41.64 -12.34 6.57
C PHE A 659 41.91 -11.60 5.25
N ASP A 660 41.06 -11.83 4.23
CA ASP A 660 41.16 -11.14 2.96
C ASP A 660 40.36 -9.84 2.97
N TRP A 661 41.02 -8.80 3.46
CA TRP A 661 40.43 -7.45 3.59
C TRP A 661 40.07 -6.83 2.25
N GLU A 662 40.85 -7.12 1.19
CA GLU A 662 40.58 -6.55 -0.13
C GLU A 662 39.35 -7.15 -0.75
N ALA A 663 39.22 -8.47 -0.76
CA ALA A 663 38.05 -9.16 -1.27
C ALA A 663 36.78 -8.80 -0.46
N CYS A 664 36.88 -8.77 0.88
CA CYS A 664 35.80 -8.32 1.76
C CYS A 664 35.31 -6.91 1.34
N GLY A 665 36.20 -5.96 1.20
CA GLY A 665 35.87 -4.59 0.82
C GLY A 665 35.20 -4.49 -0.56
N ARG A 666 35.63 -5.33 -1.54
CA ARG A 666 35.00 -5.42 -2.87
C ARG A 666 33.58 -5.98 -2.76
N TYR A 667 33.40 -7.08 -2.03
CA TYR A 667 32.09 -7.72 -1.90
C TYR A 667 31.08 -6.85 -1.15
N LEU A 668 31.45 -6.26 -0.02
CA LEU A 668 30.56 -5.40 0.75
C LEU A 668 30.17 -4.11 0.01
N ARG A 669 31.11 -3.53 -0.74
CA ARG A 669 30.80 -2.41 -1.64
C ARG A 669 29.79 -2.84 -2.70
N ARG A 670 30.01 -4.00 -3.33
CA ARG A 670 29.07 -4.54 -4.33
C ARG A 670 27.69 -4.79 -3.76
N ALA A 671 27.56 -5.29 -2.53
CA ALA A 671 26.28 -5.48 -1.85
C ALA A 671 25.51 -4.16 -1.71
N VAL A 672 26.17 -3.09 -1.26
CA VAL A 672 25.56 -1.76 -1.09
C VAL A 672 25.22 -1.09 -2.44
N GLU A 673 25.98 -1.39 -3.51
CA GLU A 673 25.70 -0.91 -4.87
C GLU A 673 24.48 -1.61 -5.47
N LEU A 674 24.34 -2.93 -5.24
CA LEU A 674 23.21 -3.72 -5.72
C LEU A 674 21.91 -3.31 -5.02
N ASN A 675 21.92 -3.26 -3.69
CA ASN A 675 20.77 -2.81 -2.91
C ASN A 675 21.16 -1.72 -1.89
N PRO A 676 21.02 -0.42 -2.25
CA PRO A 676 21.34 0.70 -1.36
C PRO A 676 20.50 0.75 -0.07
N ASN A 677 19.37 0.04 -0.02
CA ASN A 677 18.45 0.01 1.11
C ASN A 677 18.61 -1.22 2.01
N TYR A 678 19.55 -2.11 1.68
CA TYR A 678 19.83 -3.30 2.48
C TYR A 678 20.61 -2.94 3.76
N VAL A 679 19.89 -2.84 4.89
CA VAL A 679 20.44 -2.39 6.18
C VAL A 679 21.59 -3.28 6.65
N THR A 680 21.43 -4.61 6.62
CA THR A 680 22.46 -5.56 7.05
C THR A 680 23.75 -5.40 6.23
N GLY A 681 23.66 -5.24 4.92
CA GLY A 681 24.82 -4.99 4.07
C GLY A 681 25.57 -3.71 4.46
N ARG A 682 24.83 -2.63 4.82
CA ARG A 682 25.42 -1.40 5.33
C ARG A 682 26.09 -1.57 6.69
N LEU A 683 25.50 -2.36 7.59
CA LEU A 683 26.11 -2.66 8.88
C LEU A 683 27.43 -3.43 8.70
N TRP A 684 27.43 -4.49 7.87
CA TRP A 684 28.65 -5.24 7.57
C TRP A 684 29.73 -4.35 6.92
N TYR A 685 29.32 -3.47 5.99
CA TYR A 685 30.27 -2.54 5.37
C TYR A 685 30.80 -1.51 6.37
N SER A 686 29.97 -1.02 7.30
CA SER A 686 30.41 -0.12 8.36
C SER A 686 31.41 -0.81 9.32
N TYR A 687 31.20 -2.10 9.65
CA TYR A 687 32.14 -2.88 10.47
C TYR A 687 33.48 -3.02 9.76
N PHE A 688 33.49 -3.44 8.51
CA PHE A 688 34.72 -3.51 7.71
C PHE A 688 35.47 -2.19 7.66
N LEU A 689 34.78 -1.09 7.43
CA LEU A 689 35.40 0.25 7.41
C LEU A 689 35.94 0.64 8.80
N GLY A 690 35.21 0.38 9.86
CA GLY A 690 35.62 0.61 11.24
C GLY A 690 36.84 -0.20 11.63
N MET A 691 36.83 -1.52 11.35
CA MET A 691 37.97 -2.44 11.57
C MET A 691 39.23 -2.00 10.78
N SER A 692 39.02 -1.36 9.62
CA SER A 692 40.10 -0.80 8.79
C SER A 692 40.59 0.59 9.26
N GLY A 693 40.00 1.14 10.35
CA GLY A 693 40.28 2.48 10.85
C GLY A 693 39.70 3.65 10.04
N ARG A 694 38.77 3.37 9.12
CA ARG A 694 38.06 4.33 8.24
C ARG A 694 36.75 4.80 8.87
N PHE A 695 36.82 5.39 10.06
CA PHE A 695 35.64 5.68 10.87
C PHE A 695 34.67 6.69 10.24
N ASP A 696 35.16 7.71 9.53
CA ASP A 696 34.31 8.70 8.89
C ASP A 696 33.42 8.05 7.80
N GLU A 697 33.99 7.16 7.01
CA GLU A 697 33.29 6.42 5.98
C GLU A 697 32.33 5.38 6.61
N ALA A 698 32.75 4.75 7.72
CA ALA A 698 31.87 3.86 8.48
C ALA A 698 30.63 4.62 8.97
N MET A 699 30.81 5.83 9.52
CA MET A 699 29.71 6.67 9.99
C MET A 699 28.76 7.13 8.88
N VAL A 700 29.19 7.22 7.63
CA VAL A 700 28.30 7.46 6.49
C VAL A 700 27.34 6.28 6.31
N GLN A 701 27.88 5.04 6.37
CA GLN A 701 27.03 3.84 6.25
C GLN A 701 26.08 3.69 7.44
N VAL A 702 26.56 3.95 8.65
CA VAL A 702 25.74 3.90 9.87
C VAL A 702 24.61 4.92 9.84
N ARG A 703 24.88 6.17 9.43
CA ARG A 703 23.80 7.19 9.30
C ARG A 703 22.72 6.73 8.32
N ARG A 704 23.12 6.20 7.16
CA ARG A 704 22.13 5.68 6.20
C ARG A 704 21.38 4.48 6.75
N ALA A 705 22.03 3.59 7.49
CA ALA A 705 21.36 2.47 8.15
C ALA A 705 20.36 2.97 9.20
N LEU A 706 20.67 4.00 9.98
CA LEU A 706 19.75 4.63 10.94
C LEU A 706 18.56 5.33 10.29
N GLU A 707 18.75 5.95 9.12
CA GLU A 707 17.64 6.48 8.32
C GLU A 707 16.67 5.37 7.87
N LEU A 708 17.21 4.22 7.49
CA LEU A 708 16.44 3.06 7.05
C LEU A 708 15.79 2.31 8.22
N ASP A 709 16.51 2.13 9.32
CA ASP A 709 16.05 1.39 10.50
C ASP A 709 16.50 2.06 11.81
N PRO A 710 15.75 3.03 12.33
CA PRO A 710 16.10 3.70 13.58
C PRO A 710 15.74 2.88 14.83
N LEU A 711 14.92 1.83 14.71
CA LEU A 711 14.30 1.15 15.85
C LEU A 711 14.98 -0.15 16.25
N THR A 712 15.52 -0.91 15.31
CA THR A 712 16.20 -2.18 15.61
C THR A 712 17.49 -1.93 16.39
N PRO A 713 17.64 -2.48 17.61
CA PRO A 713 18.69 -2.06 18.55
C PRO A 713 20.12 -2.18 18.03
N ILE A 714 20.40 -3.14 17.13
CA ILE A 714 21.75 -3.35 16.57
C ILE A 714 22.21 -2.15 15.72
N VAL A 715 21.28 -1.41 15.10
CA VAL A 715 21.65 -0.28 14.22
C VAL A 715 22.20 0.90 15.01
N PRO A 716 21.50 1.48 16.03
CA PRO A 716 22.10 2.50 16.89
C PRO A 716 23.25 1.94 17.73
N GLN A 717 23.25 0.66 18.11
CA GLN A 717 24.40 0.03 18.77
C GLN A 717 25.66 0.11 17.91
N THR A 718 25.55 -0.06 16.60
CA THR A 718 26.68 0.09 15.67
C THR A 718 27.24 1.50 15.67
N GLN A 719 26.41 2.52 15.78
CA GLN A 719 26.87 3.91 15.94
C GLN A 719 27.71 4.07 17.22
N CYS A 720 27.22 3.52 18.34
CA CYS A 720 27.94 3.58 19.60
C CYS A 720 29.30 2.85 19.49
N TRP A 721 29.38 1.71 18.78
CA TRP A 721 30.62 1.00 18.50
C TRP A 721 31.61 1.86 17.73
N MET A 722 31.18 2.55 16.69
CA MET A 722 32.06 3.43 15.92
C MET A 722 32.64 4.56 16.78
N PHE A 723 31.86 5.15 17.67
CA PHE A 723 32.35 6.13 18.65
C PHE A 723 33.42 5.52 19.59
N TYR A 724 33.19 4.31 20.12
CA TYR A 724 34.12 3.65 21.01
C TYR A 724 35.45 3.31 20.33
N TYR A 725 35.40 2.65 19.18
CA TYR A 725 36.61 2.27 18.47
C TYR A 725 37.39 3.46 17.89
N SER A 726 36.72 4.59 17.64
CA SER A 726 37.35 5.86 17.28
C SER A 726 37.79 6.70 18.50
N ARG A 727 37.73 6.15 19.74
CA ARG A 727 38.11 6.76 21.02
C ARG A 727 37.29 7.98 21.43
N ARG A 728 36.12 8.17 20.85
CA ARG A 728 35.13 9.20 21.22
C ARG A 728 34.25 8.67 22.38
N TYR A 729 34.88 8.48 23.56
CA TYR A 729 34.26 7.73 24.67
C TYR A 729 33.07 8.43 25.29
N GLU A 730 33.05 9.77 25.39
CA GLU A 730 31.90 10.49 25.93
C GLU A 730 30.65 10.33 25.05
N GLU A 731 30.85 10.37 23.72
CA GLU A 731 29.77 10.17 22.76
C GLU A 731 29.32 8.71 22.73
N ALA A 732 30.27 7.77 22.87
CA ALA A 732 29.94 6.35 23.02
C ALA A 732 29.12 6.11 24.29
N LEU A 733 29.46 6.74 25.40
CA LEU A 733 28.75 6.61 26.67
C LEU A 733 27.32 7.19 26.57
N ALA A 734 27.20 8.41 26.05
CA ALA A 734 25.89 9.06 25.86
C ALA A 734 24.97 8.22 24.97
N CYS A 735 25.49 7.79 23.81
CA CYS A 735 24.80 6.93 22.85
C CYS A 735 24.35 5.62 23.49
N THR A 736 25.25 4.92 24.20
CA THR A 736 24.95 3.60 24.79
C THR A 736 23.96 3.71 25.95
N ARG A 737 24.05 4.76 26.78
CA ARG A 737 23.07 5.01 27.85
C ARG A 737 21.67 5.29 27.30
N GLN A 738 21.58 6.11 26.24
CA GLN A 738 20.32 6.37 25.57
C GLN A 738 19.70 5.07 25.04
N LEU A 739 20.50 4.21 24.40
CA LEU A 739 20.04 2.92 23.90
C LEU A 739 19.62 1.97 25.04
N ALA A 740 20.39 1.88 26.13
CA ALA A 740 20.07 1.07 27.30
C ALA A 740 18.77 1.50 28.01
N ALA A 741 18.48 2.80 28.00
CA ALA A 741 17.23 3.35 28.52
C ALA A 741 16.03 3.02 27.62
N ARG A 742 16.21 3.08 26.30
CA ARG A 742 15.17 2.75 25.32
C ARG A 742 14.88 1.24 25.24
N GLU A 743 15.94 0.45 25.31
CA GLU A 743 15.89 -1.02 25.14
C GLU A 743 16.54 -1.73 26.35
N PRO A 744 15.92 -1.65 27.54
CA PRO A 744 16.54 -2.10 28.78
C PRO A 744 16.76 -3.63 28.88
N ARG A 745 16.08 -4.40 28.01
CA ARG A 745 16.20 -5.85 27.91
C ARG A 745 17.17 -6.33 26.83
N TYR A 746 17.75 -5.44 26.04
CA TYR A 746 18.72 -5.81 25.01
C TYR A 746 20.11 -5.99 25.64
N GLY A 747 20.44 -7.22 25.98
CA GLY A 747 21.62 -7.59 26.79
C GLY A 747 22.96 -7.16 26.20
N LEU A 748 23.10 -7.13 24.87
CA LEU A 748 24.32 -6.71 24.18
C LEU A 748 24.67 -5.22 24.45
N THR A 749 23.68 -4.35 24.60
CA THR A 749 23.93 -2.96 24.98
C THR A 749 24.56 -2.87 26.36
N HIS A 750 24.20 -3.77 27.32
CA HIS A 750 24.80 -3.77 28.64
C HIS A 750 26.22 -4.34 28.64
N VAL A 751 26.53 -5.33 27.77
CA VAL A 751 27.93 -5.76 27.53
C VAL A 751 28.77 -4.56 27.10
N PHE A 752 28.27 -3.85 26.11
CA PHE A 752 29.00 -2.73 25.52
C PHE A 752 29.09 -1.52 26.46
N LEU A 753 28.03 -1.23 27.23
CA LEU A 753 28.03 -0.21 28.27
C LEU A 753 29.14 -0.47 29.30
N SER A 754 29.33 -1.73 29.71
CA SER A 754 30.41 -2.13 30.61
C SER A 754 31.78 -1.81 30.01
N MET A 755 32.02 -2.07 28.73
CA MET A 755 33.29 -1.74 28.06
C MET A 755 33.55 -0.21 28.05
N VAL A 756 32.52 0.58 27.70
CA VAL A 756 32.68 2.06 27.65
C VAL A 756 32.89 2.65 29.04
N LEU A 757 32.13 2.17 30.04
CA LEU A 757 32.28 2.61 31.45
C LEU A 757 33.66 2.26 32.01
N SER A 758 34.21 1.08 31.69
CA SER A 758 35.58 0.70 32.08
C SER A 758 36.64 1.67 31.49
N ARG A 759 36.45 2.10 30.23
CA ARG A 759 37.38 3.06 29.57
C ARG A 759 37.24 4.49 30.06
N THR A 760 36.07 4.87 30.61
CA THR A 760 35.82 6.20 31.22
C THR A 760 36.09 6.28 32.70
N GLY A 761 36.73 5.22 33.32
CA GLY A 761 37.07 5.15 34.73
C GLY A 761 35.90 4.94 35.69
N ARG A 762 34.70 4.59 35.17
CA ARG A 762 33.47 4.36 35.96
C ARG A 762 33.33 2.88 36.25
N HIS A 763 34.30 2.33 37.02
CA HIS A 763 34.48 0.88 37.14
C HIS A 763 33.34 0.16 37.86
N GLU A 764 32.77 0.76 38.91
CA GLU A 764 31.64 0.15 39.64
C GLU A 764 30.42 0.02 38.75
N GLU A 765 30.07 1.08 38.00
CA GLU A 765 28.96 1.03 37.03
C GLU A 765 29.25 0.02 35.89
N ALA A 766 30.51 -0.16 35.51
CA ALA A 766 30.92 -1.14 34.51
C ALA A 766 30.61 -2.57 34.97
N VAL A 767 30.91 -2.89 36.24
CA VAL A 767 30.59 -4.19 36.85
C VAL A 767 29.10 -4.42 36.90
N GLU A 768 28.31 -3.41 37.35
CA GLU A 768 26.85 -3.51 37.37
C GLU A 768 26.26 -3.77 35.96
N ALA A 769 26.76 -3.05 34.96
CA ALA A 769 26.35 -3.25 33.55
C ALA A 769 26.68 -4.65 33.06
N ALA A 770 27.88 -5.17 33.36
CA ALA A 770 28.28 -6.53 32.99
C ALA A 770 27.44 -7.60 33.70
N GLN A 771 27.12 -7.40 34.99
CA GLN A 771 26.22 -8.28 35.77
C GLN A 771 24.83 -8.32 35.15
N LYS A 772 24.30 -7.15 34.74
CA LYS A 772 23.01 -7.07 34.05
C LYS A 772 23.04 -7.78 32.71
N ALA A 773 24.11 -7.63 31.93
CA ALA A 773 24.29 -8.36 30.70
C ALA A 773 24.29 -9.87 30.92
N LEU A 774 25.00 -10.37 31.93
CA LEU A 774 25.04 -11.79 32.33
C LEU A 774 23.64 -12.31 32.70
N THR A 775 22.83 -11.50 33.40
CA THR A 775 21.44 -11.84 33.76
C THR A 775 20.56 -11.95 32.54
N LEU A 776 20.70 -11.04 31.55
CA LEU A 776 19.85 -10.98 30.37
C LEU A 776 20.21 -12.00 29.28
N LEU A 777 21.52 -12.26 29.09
CA LEU A 777 22.05 -13.15 28.05
C LEU A 777 22.37 -14.56 28.56
N GLY A 778 22.24 -14.78 29.87
CA GLY A 778 22.65 -16.03 30.47
C GLY A 778 24.14 -16.14 30.73
N ARG A 779 24.52 -17.20 31.49
CA ARG A 779 25.92 -17.47 31.90
C ARG A 779 26.61 -18.27 30.81
N SER A 780 27.50 -17.63 30.09
CA SER A 780 28.28 -18.19 28.98
C SER A 780 29.72 -17.70 29.07
N PRO A 781 30.73 -18.39 28.45
CA PRO A 781 32.09 -17.89 28.38
C PRO A 781 32.21 -16.46 27.87
N TYR A 782 31.34 -16.07 26.95
CA TYR A 782 31.26 -14.73 26.41
C TYR A 782 30.86 -13.69 27.46
N THR A 783 29.74 -13.87 28.15
CA THR A 783 29.25 -12.92 29.16
C THR A 783 30.15 -12.90 30.40
N MET A 784 30.69 -14.05 30.81
CA MET A 784 31.63 -14.16 31.94
C MET A 784 32.96 -13.44 31.67
N ALA A 785 33.48 -13.49 30.42
CA ALA A 785 34.71 -12.77 30.08
C ALA A 785 34.55 -11.24 30.18
N TYR A 786 33.40 -10.70 29.76
CA TYR A 786 33.16 -9.25 29.91
C TYR A 786 32.96 -8.86 31.39
N LEU A 787 32.32 -9.70 32.21
CA LEU A 787 32.23 -9.45 33.66
C LEU A 787 33.63 -9.56 34.32
N ALA A 788 34.46 -10.53 33.93
CA ALA A 788 35.82 -10.66 34.40
C ALA A 788 36.67 -9.43 34.03
N ALA A 789 36.55 -8.94 32.79
CA ALA A 789 37.22 -7.72 32.35
C ALA A 789 36.81 -6.46 33.14
N ALA A 790 35.49 -6.35 33.45
CA ALA A 790 34.97 -5.24 34.26
C ALA A 790 35.48 -5.33 35.69
N ASN A 791 35.52 -6.53 36.32
CA ASN A 791 36.10 -6.75 37.65
C ASN A 791 37.58 -6.42 37.68
N ALA A 792 38.38 -6.87 36.69
CA ALA A 792 39.79 -6.53 36.56
C ALA A 792 40.02 -5.03 36.44
N ALA A 793 39.19 -4.32 35.63
CA ALA A 793 39.28 -2.87 35.54
C ALA A 793 38.94 -2.16 36.86
N ALA A 794 38.09 -2.79 37.72
CA ALA A 794 37.74 -2.29 39.05
C ALA A 794 38.72 -2.71 40.14
N GLY A 795 39.81 -3.43 39.79
CA GLY A 795 40.80 -3.93 40.78
C GLY A 795 40.30 -5.11 41.62
N ARG A 796 39.24 -5.83 41.14
CA ARG A 796 38.65 -7.00 41.81
C ARG A 796 39.29 -8.29 41.29
N ASP A 797 40.63 -8.44 41.55
CA ASP A 797 41.41 -9.52 40.96
C ASP A 797 40.97 -10.93 41.38
N ALA A 798 40.50 -11.08 42.64
CA ALA A 798 40.03 -12.37 43.14
C ALA A 798 38.80 -12.85 42.40
N GLU A 799 37.80 -12.00 42.19
CA GLU A 799 36.57 -12.26 41.43
C GLU A 799 36.87 -12.53 39.95
N THR A 800 37.83 -11.78 39.40
CA THR A 800 38.29 -11.98 38.00
C THR A 800 38.89 -13.38 37.82
N ARG A 801 39.79 -13.83 38.75
CA ARG A 801 40.43 -15.16 38.70
C ARG A 801 39.42 -16.27 38.88
N ALA A 802 38.48 -16.11 39.80
CA ALA A 802 37.38 -17.09 39.93
C ALA A 802 36.56 -17.28 38.65
N LEU A 803 36.26 -16.20 37.94
CA LEU A 803 35.58 -16.27 36.65
C LEU A 803 36.44 -16.89 35.55
N LEU A 804 37.77 -16.64 35.54
CA LEU A 804 38.70 -17.28 34.59
C LEU A 804 38.79 -18.78 34.83
N GLU A 805 38.81 -19.24 36.09
CA GLU A 805 38.77 -20.64 36.46
C GLU A 805 37.48 -21.32 36.00
N GLU A 806 36.34 -20.65 36.20
CA GLU A 806 35.03 -21.13 35.72
C GLU A 806 34.98 -21.26 34.21
N ILE A 807 35.50 -20.24 33.47
CA ILE A 807 35.58 -20.25 32.01
C ILE A 807 36.47 -21.41 31.53
N ALA A 808 37.60 -21.62 32.17
CA ALA A 808 38.52 -22.72 31.87
C ALA A 808 37.86 -24.09 32.14
N GLY A 809 37.10 -24.22 33.21
CA GLY A 809 36.36 -25.42 33.54
C GLY A 809 35.22 -25.77 32.57
N ALA A 810 34.77 -24.81 31.81
CA ALA A 810 33.73 -25.03 30.79
C ALA A 810 34.24 -25.76 29.54
N GLN A 811 35.55 -25.82 29.32
CA GLN A 811 36.17 -26.57 28.20
C GLN A 811 36.25 -28.09 28.54
N PRO A 812 36.14 -28.96 27.52
CA PRO A 812 35.91 -28.72 26.09
C PRO A 812 34.43 -28.62 25.69
N ALA A 813 33.52 -28.65 26.66
CA ALA A 813 32.09 -28.68 26.40
C ALA A 813 31.54 -27.39 25.73
N ARG A 814 32.24 -26.27 25.94
CA ARG A 814 31.89 -24.97 25.33
C ARG A 814 33.11 -24.30 24.72
N TYR A 815 32.89 -23.67 23.55
CA TYR A 815 33.94 -22.87 22.93
C TYR A 815 34.27 -21.63 23.75
N VAL A 816 35.54 -21.36 23.95
CA VAL A 816 36.06 -20.18 24.63
C VAL A 816 37.02 -19.45 23.66
N SER A 817 36.66 -18.22 23.30
CA SER A 817 37.49 -17.40 22.41
C SER A 817 38.78 -16.98 23.13
N PRO A 818 39.97 -17.32 22.61
CA PRO A 818 41.24 -16.85 23.18
C PRO A 818 41.39 -15.34 23.14
N TYR A 819 40.78 -14.65 22.16
CA TYR A 819 40.73 -13.18 22.11
C TYR A 819 40.07 -12.59 23.35
N LEU A 820 38.95 -13.18 23.81
CA LEU A 820 38.27 -12.73 25.04
C LEU A 820 39.13 -12.97 26.29
N LEU A 821 39.89 -14.07 26.36
CA LEU A 821 40.82 -14.31 27.46
C LEU A 821 41.97 -13.29 27.43
N ALA A 822 42.53 -13.00 26.23
CA ALA A 822 43.52 -11.96 26.04
C ALA A 822 43.01 -10.58 26.56
N MET A 823 41.76 -10.26 26.33
CA MET A 823 41.10 -9.04 26.82
C MET A 823 41.12 -8.99 28.36
N VAL A 824 40.73 -10.11 29.03
CA VAL A 824 40.71 -10.16 30.50
C VAL A 824 42.12 -10.01 31.07
N HIS A 825 43.11 -10.79 30.59
CA HIS A 825 44.49 -10.71 31.00
C HIS A 825 45.11 -9.32 30.71
N GLY A 826 44.64 -8.66 29.63
CA GLY A 826 45.02 -7.28 29.27
C GLY A 826 44.60 -6.26 30.34
N HIS A 827 43.39 -6.45 30.93
CA HIS A 827 42.95 -5.60 32.05
C HIS A 827 43.73 -5.89 33.34
N LEU A 828 44.10 -7.15 33.59
CA LEU A 828 44.99 -7.54 34.68
C LEU A 828 46.46 -7.08 34.49
N ARG A 829 46.80 -6.48 33.31
CA ARG A 829 48.17 -6.09 32.91
C ARG A 829 49.15 -7.28 32.85
N GLU A 830 48.70 -8.47 32.65
CA GLU A 830 49.46 -9.70 32.50
C GLU A 830 49.96 -9.85 31.04
N ARG A 831 51.02 -9.15 30.71
CA ARG A 831 51.54 -9.00 29.34
C ARG A 831 51.76 -10.32 28.62
N GLU A 832 52.47 -11.26 29.23
CA GLU A 832 52.82 -12.53 28.59
C GLU A 832 51.58 -13.40 28.34
N GLN A 833 50.64 -13.46 29.29
CA GLN A 833 49.38 -14.15 29.13
C GLN A 833 48.54 -13.53 28.03
N THR A 834 48.50 -12.21 27.97
CA THR A 834 47.78 -11.48 26.89
C THR A 834 48.32 -11.87 25.53
N PHE A 835 49.66 -11.87 25.33
CA PHE A 835 50.24 -12.26 24.05
C PHE A 835 50.03 -13.76 23.76
N ALA A 836 50.17 -14.65 24.73
CA ALA A 836 49.93 -16.08 24.55
C ALA A 836 48.52 -16.36 24.04
N HIS A 837 47.52 -15.67 24.60
CA HIS A 837 46.16 -15.82 24.16
C HIS A 837 45.88 -15.16 22.79
N LEU A 838 46.51 -14.03 22.45
CA LEU A 838 46.42 -13.41 21.11
C LEU A 838 47.05 -14.31 20.04
N GLU A 839 48.23 -14.86 20.33
CA GLU A 839 48.96 -15.81 19.46
C GLU A 839 48.12 -17.10 19.25
N ARG A 840 47.51 -17.60 20.32
CA ARG A 840 46.57 -18.72 20.22
C ARG A 840 45.33 -18.37 19.39
N ALA A 841 44.81 -17.14 19.50
CA ALA A 841 43.71 -16.68 18.67
C ALA A 841 44.07 -16.66 17.17
N VAL A 842 45.32 -16.29 16.84
CA VAL A 842 45.84 -16.36 15.44
C VAL A 842 45.91 -17.79 14.94
N GLU A 843 46.45 -18.71 15.77
CA GLU A 843 46.56 -20.12 15.40
C GLU A 843 45.23 -20.76 15.04
N ILE A 844 44.16 -20.45 15.82
CA ILE A 844 42.84 -21.02 15.60
C ILE A 844 41.96 -20.16 14.71
N ARG A 845 42.48 -19.06 14.16
CA ARG A 845 41.78 -18.09 13.34
C ARG A 845 40.53 -17.54 14.02
N ASP A 846 40.70 -17.02 15.26
CA ASP A 846 39.62 -16.36 15.97
C ASP A 846 39.22 -15.11 15.20
N GLY A 847 37.97 -15.04 14.69
CA GLY A 847 37.50 -13.93 13.86
C GLY A 847 37.47 -12.58 14.56
N ARG A 848 37.53 -12.54 15.90
CA ARG A 848 37.62 -11.27 16.66
C ARG A 848 38.94 -10.52 16.43
N LEU A 849 39.99 -11.20 15.96
CA LEU A 849 41.27 -10.58 15.61
C LEU A 849 41.15 -9.45 14.58
N VAL A 850 40.09 -9.41 13.78
CA VAL A 850 39.85 -8.32 12.83
C VAL A 850 39.70 -6.96 13.52
N TRP A 851 39.28 -6.94 14.80
CA TRP A 851 39.20 -5.73 15.60
C TRP A 851 40.54 -5.32 16.26
N LEU A 852 41.51 -6.22 16.34
CA LEU A 852 42.77 -6.01 17.10
C LEU A 852 43.43 -4.70 16.79
N GLY A 853 43.45 -4.30 15.51
CA GLY A 853 44.08 -3.06 15.06
C GLY A 853 43.45 -1.77 15.58
N VAL A 854 42.15 -1.83 15.96
CA VAL A 854 41.41 -0.65 16.43
C VAL A 854 40.93 -0.78 17.89
N ASP A 855 41.00 -1.96 18.50
CA ASP A 855 40.46 -2.19 19.84
C ASP A 855 41.22 -1.44 20.90
N PRO A 856 40.59 -0.47 21.63
CA PRO A 856 41.22 0.32 22.65
C PRO A 856 41.76 -0.51 23.83
N GLN A 857 41.24 -1.72 24.04
CA GLN A 857 41.63 -2.58 25.16
C GLN A 857 43.09 -3.02 25.07
N PHE A 858 43.66 -3.00 23.86
CA PHE A 858 45.04 -3.37 23.58
C PHE A 858 45.92 -2.15 23.23
N ASP A 859 45.51 -0.89 23.45
CA ASP A 859 46.28 0.31 23.13
C ASP A 859 47.67 0.33 23.85
N TRP A 860 47.75 -0.25 25.04
CA TRP A 860 48.97 -0.33 25.82
C TRP A 860 50.04 -1.32 25.27
N LEU A 861 49.65 -2.15 24.25
CA LEU A 861 50.52 -3.09 23.54
C LEU A 861 50.94 -2.58 22.17
N ARG A 862 50.42 -1.46 21.68
CA ARG A 862 50.59 -1.00 20.30
C ARG A 862 52.02 -0.79 19.88
N ASP A 863 52.89 -0.38 20.79
CA ASP A 863 54.35 -0.13 20.51
C ASP A 863 55.18 -1.42 20.51
N GLU A 864 54.56 -2.57 20.83
CA GLU A 864 55.27 -3.83 20.92
C GLU A 864 55.48 -4.50 19.55
N PRO A 865 56.67 -4.95 19.22
CA PRO A 865 56.94 -5.64 17.96
C PRO A 865 56.07 -6.88 17.75
N ARG A 866 55.78 -7.62 18.84
CA ARG A 866 54.89 -8.78 18.81
C ARG A 866 53.44 -8.40 18.40
N PHE A 867 52.97 -7.24 18.82
CA PHE A 867 51.63 -6.75 18.44
C PHE A 867 51.55 -6.46 16.93
N HIS A 868 52.60 -5.81 16.40
CA HIS A 868 52.72 -5.57 14.96
C HIS A 868 52.83 -6.86 14.14
N GLU A 869 53.47 -7.90 14.68
CA GLU A 869 53.51 -9.22 14.04
C GLU A 869 52.13 -9.87 13.95
N LEU A 870 51.36 -9.79 15.01
CA LEU A 870 49.97 -10.30 15.02
C LEU A 870 49.11 -9.54 13.98
N LEU A 871 49.24 -8.23 13.83
CA LEU A 871 48.56 -7.48 12.79
C LEU A 871 48.97 -7.91 11.37
N ARG A 872 50.27 -8.22 11.16
CA ARG A 872 50.75 -8.75 9.86
C ARG A 872 50.21 -10.12 9.55
N GLN A 873 50.17 -11.02 10.52
CA GLN A 873 49.61 -12.38 10.36
C GLN A 873 48.12 -12.38 10.02
N THR A 874 47.37 -11.42 10.53
CA THR A 874 45.97 -11.19 10.21
C THR A 874 45.77 -10.30 8.98
N ARG A 875 46.85 -9.97 8.25
CA ARG A 875 46.80 -9.03 7.10
C ARG A 875 46.08 -7.73 7.40
N ASN A 876 46.09 -7.26 8.68
CA ASN A 876 45.34 -6.10 9.08
C ASN A 876 45.86 -4.85 8.37
N PRO A 877 44.98 -4.01 7.73
CA PRO A 877 45.39 -2.82 6.98
C PRO A 877 46.09 -1.77 7.82
N LEU A 878 46.08 -1.89 9.15
CA LEU A 878 46.77 -1.01 10.09
C LEU A 878 48.15 -1.53 10.48
N ALA A 879 48.58 -2.70 9.96
CA ALA A 879 49.90 -3.22 10.17
C ALA A 879 50.95 -2.24 9.62
N GLY A 880 51.90 -1.76 10.47
CA GLY A 880 52.95 -0.80 10.08
C GLY A 880 52.55 0.67 10.04
N ARG A 881 51.32 1.04 10.43
CA ARG A 881 50.99 2.46 10.68
C ARG A 881 51.42 2.85 12.09
N ALA A 882 52.08 4.00 12.21
CA ALA A 882 52.33 4.62 13.50
C ALA A 882 50.98 4.93 14.19
N PRO A 883 50.88 4.81 15.55
CA PRO A 883 49.69 5.18 16.26
C PRO A 883 49.23 6.58 15.86
N ALA A 884 47.98 6.72 15.41
CA ALA A 884 47.37 8.03 15.23
C ALA A 884 47.29 8.68 16.62
N GLY A 885 47.99 9.78 16.83
CA GLY A 885 48.07 10.52 18.08
C GLY A 885 46.72 11.04 18.58
#